data_57428a77df7783162a6208f1ec9043f4
#
_entry.id   57428a77df7783162a6208f1ec9043f4
#
_cell.length_a   1.000
_cell.length_b   1.000
_cell.length_c   1.000
_cell.angle_alpha   90.00
_cell.angle_beta   90.00
_cell.angle_gamma   90.00
#
_symmetry.space_group_name_H-M   'P 1'
#
loop_
_entity.id
_entity.type
_entity.pdbx_description
1 polymer ?
#
loop_
_entity_poly.entity_id
_entity_poly.type
_entity_poly.pdbx_seq_one_letter_code
_entity_poly.pdbx_strand_id
1 'polypeptide(L)'
;MEYGFVKVASAVPTVKVADCRHNAGQMAEMIADAANQNVEIIIFPELSITGYTCGDLFAQSVLLEEAEKSLEWLVAETQSLPVISIVGIPHPHNGSLINAAVVFQSGKILGVVPKTFLPNYKEFYEKRWFASALQTPECVTSICGQRVPMQRDMLFTTGNTTFGVEICEDLWSTIPPSSFLALEGAEIVFNMSADNDCVGKHSYLRNLVKQQSARCIAGYVFSSCGFGESTTDVVFAGTSIICDNGSIIAEGERFAMDRRMTVGEIDVESIRNDRRVNTTFAESRGLHSRQAVTINALPQTPSALNLTRTVNPLPFVPSDSNLDYYCEEIFAIQTTGLAQRFAHTHAETAVIGISGGLDSTLALLVAVNTFDKLHKDRKNIIGVTMPGFGTTDRTYTNALCLMESLGVTIREISIKDSCIQHFNDIGHDINVHDVTYENSQARERTQLLMDIANQRNGMVIGTGDLSELALGWATYNGDHMSMYGVNASVPKTLVKHLVEWIANRLDDEKAKTTLLDIVDTPISPELIPADKNGNIKQKTEDIVGPYELHDFFLYNLLRHGFSPKKIFALAQIAFDGEFDNATIKKWLTTFCRRFFNQQFKRSCLPDGPKIGLSLSPRGDWRMPSDATSRLWLDECEKL
;
A
#
# COMPACT_ATOMS: atom_id res chain seq x y z
N MET A 1 -8.73 13.85 10.94
CA MET A 1 -9.76 13.33 10.02
C MET A 1 -10.28 11.99 10.57
N GLU A 2 -11.48 11.58 10.18
CA GLU A 2 -12.01 10.25 10.54
C GLU A 2 -11.14 9.11 9.99
N TYR A 3 -11.33 7.91 10.52
CA TYR A 3 -10.64 6.67 10.11
C TYR A 3 -9.12 6.69 10.21
N GLY A 4 -8.55 7.48 11.14
CA GLY A 4 -7.12 7.51 11.39
C GLY A 4 -6.29 8.24 10.34
N PHE A 5 -6.90 9.01 9.46
CA PHE A 5 -6.17 9.90 8.57
C PHE A 5 -5.83 11.22 9.26
N VAL A 6 -4.62 11.72 9.01
CA VAL A 6 -4.15 13.04 9.44
C VAL A 6 -3.81 13.85 8.21
N LYS A 7 -4.50 14.97 8.03
CA LYS A 7 -4.28 15.86 6.87
C LYS A 7 -3.15 16.83 7.18
N VAL A 8 -2.09 16.75 6.39
CA VAL A 8 -0.87 17.55 6.57
C VAL A 8 -0.59 18.40 5.35
N ALA A 9 0.14 19.49 5.54
CA ALA A 9 0.60 20.34 4.46
C ALA A 9 2.10 20.65 4.55
N SER A 10 2.78 20.58 3.41
CA SER A 10 4.10 21.12 3.18
C SER A 10 3.95 22.43 2.40
N ALA A 11 4.31 23.54 3.03
CA ALA A 11 4.12 24.88 2.49
C ALA A 11 5.46 25.48 2.04
N VAL A 12 5.49 26.11 0.88
CA VAL A 12 6.64 26.82 0.32
C VAL A 12 6.20 28.25 0.04
N PRO A 13 6.45 29.21 0.96
CA PRO A 13 6.15 30.62 0.75
C PRO A 13 7.12 31.24 -0.25
N THR A 14 6.72 32.35 -0.88
CA THR A 14 7.69 33.24 -1.53
C THR A 14 8.30 34.12 -0.48
N VAL A 15 9.60 33.94 -0.23
CA VAL A 15 10.30 34.71 0.80
C VAL A 15 10.99 35.94 0.21
N LYS A 16 11.31 36.89 1.08
CA LYS A 16 12.28 37.95 0.86
C LYS A 16 13.34 37.88 1.93
N VAL A 17 14.57 37.72 1.52
CA VAL A 17 15.70 37.57 2.45
C VAL A 17 15.75 38.78 3.38
N ALA A 18 15.77 38.55 4.70
CA ALA A 18 15.77 39.53 5.78
C ALA A 18 14.49 40.39 5.92
N ASP A 19 13.45 40.15 5.14
CA ASP A 19 12.15 40.83 5.29
C ASP A 19 11.18 39.96 6.12
N CYS A 20 11.40 39.90 7.43
CA CYS A 20 10.66 39.02 8.36
C CYS A 20 9.13 39.27 8.33
N ARG A 21 8.71 40.54 8.17
CA ARG A 21 7.29 40.91 8.13
C ARG A 21 6.59 40.37 6.89
N HIS A 22 7.23 40.52 5.72
CA HIS A 22 6.73 39.96 4.48
C HIS A 22 6.58 38.44 4.58
N ASN A 23 7.63 37.78 5.08
CA ASN A 23 7.66 36.33 5.19
C ASN A 23 6.60 35.81 6.17
N ALA A 24 6.45 36.45 7.34
CA ALA A 24 5.38 36.13 8.29
C ALA A 24 3.98 36.34 7.71
N GLY A 25 3.78 37.42 6.91
CA GLY A 25 2.53 37.68 6.21
C GLY A 25 2.17 36.57 5.22
N GLN A 26 3.12 36.12 4.40
CA GLN A 26 2.93 34.99 3.49
C GLN A 26 2.55 33.70 4.24
N MET A 27 3.20 33.42 5.37
CA MET A 27 2.89 32.24 6.19
C MET A 27 1.50 32.34 6.84
N ALA A 28 1.09 33.51 7.33
CA ALA A 28 -0.24 33.70 7.91
C ALA A 28 -1.36 33.40 6.89
N GLU A 29 -1.22 33.89 5.65
CA GLU A 29 -2.17 33.59 4.56
C GLU A 29 -2.20 32.08 4.26
N MET A 30 -1.04 31.41 4.20
CA MET A 30 -0.98 29.97 3.94
C MET A 30 -1.55 29.12 5.09
N ILE A 31 -1.38 29.55 6.36
CA ILE A 31 -2.01 28.89 7.51
C ILE A 31 -3.54 29.02 7.43
N ALA A 32 -4.05 30.19 7.00
CA ALA A 32 -5.49 30.37 6.79
C ALA A 32 -6.02 29.50 5.63
N ASP A 33 -5.28 29.42 4.52
CA ASP A 33 -5.60 28.52 3.39
C ASP A 33 -5.60 27.06 3.81
N ALA A 34 -4.66 26.64 4.68
CA ALA A 34 -4.58 25.31 5.25
C ALA A 34 -5.79 25.00 6.17
N ALA A 35 -6.19 25.96 7.01
CA ALA A 35 -7.37 25.82 7.87
C ALA A 35 -8.65 25.62 7.04
N ASN A 36 -8.81 26.38 5.94
CA ASN A 36 -9.95 26.25 5.03
C ASN A 36 -10.00 24.87 4.33
N GLN A 37 -8.86 24.18 4.21
CA GLN A 37 -8.77 22.84 3.65
C GLN A 37 -8.80 21.74 4.72
N ASN A 38 -9.06 22.08 6.00
CA ASN A 38 -9.04 21.17 7.14
C ASN A 38 -7.68 20.48 7.35
N VAL A 39 -6.58 21.15 7.04
CA VAL A 39 -5.23 20.69 7.37
C VAL A 39 -5.05 20.75 8.88
N GLU A 40 -4.51 19.68 9.45
CA GLU A 40 -4.28 19.57 10.90
C GLU A 40 -2.91 20.13 11.28
N ILE A 41 -1.88 19.87 10.45
CA ILE A 41 -0.50 20.28 10.70
C ILE A 41 0.12 20.82 9.41
N ILE A 42 0.70 22.03 9.48
CA ILE A 42 1.42 22.66 8.37
C ILE A 42 2.89 22.89 8.74
N ILE A 43 3.80 22.61 7.81
CA ILE A 43 5.23 22.90 7.97
C ILE A 43 5.70 23.87 6.90
N PHE A 44 6.56 24.80 7.31
CA PHE A 44 7.27 25.74 6.46
C PHE A 44 8.77 25.40 6.38
N PRO A 45 9.52 25.94 5.40
CA PRO A 45 10.95 25.70 5.26
C PRO A 45 11.78 26.18 6.45
N GLU A 46 13.01 25.72 6.50
CA GLU A 46 14.04 26.13 7.46
C GLU A 46 14.27 27.64 7.40
N LEU A 47 14.38 28.28 8.59
CA LEU A 47 14.58 29.72 8.74
C LEU A 47 13.58 30.59 7.96
N SER A 48 12.37 30.09 7.74
CA SER A 48 11.35 30.71 6.88
C SER A 48 10.93 32.12 7.32
N ILE A 49 11.11 32.50 8.59
CA ILE A 49 10.84 33.87 9.08
C ILE A 49 11.83 34.88 8.47
N THR A 50 13.11 34.56 8.41
CA THR A 50 14.16 35.45 7.91
C THR A 50 14.52 35.25 6.45
N GLY A 51 14.25 34.06 5.90
CA GLY A 51 14.95 33.44 4.79
C GLY A 51 16.23 32.76 5.27
N TYR A 52 16.61 31.68 4.61
CA TYR A 52 17.81 30.90 4.94
C TYR A 52 19.11 31.62 4.56
N THR A 53 19.09 32.34 3.45
CA THR A 53 20.29 32.91 2.82
C THR A 53 20.71 34.27 3.37
N CYS A 54 20.39 34.59 4.63
CA CYS A 54 20.76 35.84 5.29
C CYS A 54 22.26 36.02 5.54
N GLY A 55 23.05 34.95 5.55
CA GLY A 55 24.50 35.02 5.75
C GLY A 55 24.89 35.70 7.07
N ASP A 56 25.89 36.58 7.04
CA ASP A 56 26.37 37.29 8.24
C ASP A 56 25.34 38.29 8.82
N LEU A 57 24.20 38.51 8.15
CA LEU A 57 23.11 39.28 8.75
C LEU A 57 22.53 38.58 10.01
N PHE A 58 22.71 37.28 10.16
CA PHE A 58 22.38 36.58 11.41
C PHE A 58 23.13 37.07 12.65
N ALA A 59 24.24 37.82 12.47
CA ALA A 59 24.95 38.47 13.57
C ALA A 59 24.37 39.85 13.94
N GLN A 60 23.33 40.32 13.21
CA GLN A 60 22.74 41.64 13.41
C GLN A 60 21.53 41.57 14.36
N SER A 61 21.58 42.28 15.50
CA SER A 61 20.50 42.32 16.49
C SER A 61 19.17 42.77 15.87
N VAL A 62 19.21 43.73 14.92
CA VAL A 62 18.00 44.23 14.25
C VAL A 62 17.25 43.13 13.50
N LEU A 63 17.96 42.17 12.88
CA LEU A 63 17.34 41.04 12.19
C LEU A 63 16.71 40.07 13.20
N LEU A 64 17.43 39.75 14.27
CA LEU A 64 16.99 38.79 15.27
C LEU A 64 15.78 39.33 16.08
N GLU A 65 15.78 40.61 16.42
CA GLU A 65 14.64 41.27 17.10
C GLU A 65 13.42 41.32 16.18
N GLU A 66 13.60 41.63 14.88
CA GLU A 66 12.48 41.68 13.95
C GLU A 66 11.95 40.28 13.62
N ALA A 67 12.81 39.26 13.61
CA ALA A 67 12.40 37.87 13.44
C ALA A 67 11.46 37.41 14.59
N GLU A 68 11.85 37.73 15.85
CA GLU A 68 11.03 37.38 17.01
C GLU A 68 9.70 38.16 17.02
N LYS A 69 9.70 39.47 16.71
CA LYS A 69 8.47 40.29 16.60
C LYS A 69 7.54 39.78 15.49
N SER A 70 8.11 39.36 14.36
CA SER A 70 7.33 38.81 13.24
C SER A 70 6.71 37.47 13.58
N LEU A 71 7.44 36.62 14.33
CA LEU A 71 6.89 35.38 14.87
C LEU A 71 5.76 35.65 15.89
N GLU A 72 5.97 36.60 16.83
CA GLU A 72 4.94 37.00 17.80
C GLU A 72 3.66 37.44 17.09
N TRP A 73 3.79 38.30 16.07
CA TRP A 73 2.68 38.73 15.24
C TRP A 73 2.00 37.53 14.53
N LEU A 74 2.76 36.61 13.92
CA LEU A 74 2.24 35.44 13.24
C LEU A 74 1.42 34.55 14.18
N VAL A 75 1.95 34.29 15.38
CA VAL A 75 1.27 33.49 16.42
C VAL A 75 -0.03 34.15 16.88
N ALA A 76 -0.02 35.48 17.02
CA ALA A 76 -1.21 36.24 17.42
C ALA A 76 -2.26 36.31 16.27
N GLU A 77 -1.84 36.56 15.02
CA GLU A 77 -2.71 36.65 13.85
C GLU A 77 -3.47 35.35 13.59
N THR A 78 -2.80 34.20 13.78
CA THR A 78 -3.37 32.88 13.54
C THR A 78 -4.01 32.23 14.77
N GLN A 79 -4.18 32.96 15.88
CA GLN A 79 -4.66 32.41 17.16
C GLN A 79 -6.07 31.78 17.11
N SER A 80 -6.92 32.21 16.18
CA SER A 80 -8.28 31.67 16.00
C SER A 80 -8.30 30.38 15.16
N LEU A 81 -7.17 30.02 14.53
CA LEU A 81 -7.08 28.86 13.64
C LEU A 81 -6.61 27.62 14.42
N PRO A 82 -7.23 26.45 14.20
CA PRO A 82 -6.88 25.23 14.94
C PRO A 82 -5.61 24.55 14.42
N VAL A 83 -5.05 24.99 13.29
CA VAL A 83 -3.91 24.37 12.61
C VAL A 83 -2.66 24.47 13.47
N ILE A 84 -1.97 23.34 13.64
CA ILE A 84 -0.63 23.32 14.24
C ILE A 84 0.36 23.76 13.18
N SER A 85 1.15 24.77 13.48
CA SER A 85 2.10 25.37 12.54
C SER A 85 3.54 25.18 13.00
N ILE A 86 4.43 24.82 12.06
CA ILE A 86 5.86 24.59 12.30
C ILE A 86 6.64 25.55 11.41
N VAL A 87 7.35 26.51 12.01
CA VAL A 87 8.10 27.57 11.29
C VAL A 87 9.55 27.63 11.74
N GLY A 88 10.47 28.04 10.87
CA GLY A 88 11.89 28.16 11.14
C GLY A 88 12.31 29.58 11.52
N ILE A 89 13.13 29.72 12.56
CA ILE A 89 13.63 31.01 13.08
C ILE A 89 15.06 30.88 13.62
N PRO A 90 15.92 31.92 13.44
CA PRO A 90 17.16 32.04 14.23
C PRO A 90 16.81 32.51 15.66
N HIS A 91 17.08 31.68 16.66
CA HIS A 91 16.73 31.94 18.06
C HIS A 91 17.97 32.21 18.91
N PRO A 92 18.17 33.43 19.45
CA PRO A 92 19.24 33.71 20.44
C PRO A 92 19.00 32.96 21.76
N HIS A 93 20.00 32.22 22.22
CA HIS A 93 19.91 31.48 23.48
C HIS A 93 21.28 31.39 24.17
N ASN A 94 21.38 31.86 25.42
CA ASN A 94 22.59 31.78 26.29
C ASN A 94 23.88 32.21 25.57
N GLY A 95 23.86 33.31 24.82
CA GLY A 95 25.00 33.84 24.08
C GLY A 95 25.35 33.11 22.78
N SER A 96 24.56 32.15 22.40
CA SER A 96 24.65 31.46 21.11
C SER A 96 23.41 31.75 20.25
N LEU A 97 23.52 31.51 18.96
CA LEU A 97 22.38 31.54 18.01
C LEU A 97 22.01 30.11 17.63
N ILE A 98 20.75 29.78 17.68
CA ILE A 98 20.22 28.46 17.37
C ILE A 98 19.35 28.53 16.10
N ASN A 99 19.58 27.64 15.14
CA ASN A 99 18.65 27.37 14.05
C ASN A 99 17.53 26.48 14.60
N ALA A 100 16.31 26.98 14.67
CA ALA A 100 15.25 26.35 15.42
C ALA A 100 13.92 26.25 14.66
N ALA A 101 13.21 25.15 14.87
CA ALA A 101 11.80 25.00 14.55
C ALA A 101 10.94 25.41 15.74
N VAL A 102 9.95 26.27 15.51
CA VAL A 102 8.95 26.65 16.50
C VAL A 102 7.63 26.00 16.13
N VAL A 103 7.07 25.24 17.08
CA VAL A 103 5.75 24.61 16.95
C VAL A 103 4.75 25.41 17.75
N PHE A 104 3.67 25.85 17.12
CA PHE A 104 2.62 26.64 17.80
C PHE A 104 1.23 26.30 17.32
N GLN A 105 0.22 26.62 18.13
CA GLN A 105 -1.19 26.41 17.84
C GLN A 105 -2.04 27.41 18.64
N SER A 106 -3.01 28.03 17.97
CA SER A 106 -4.02 28.89 18.64
C SER A 106 -3.43 29.90 19.62
N GLY A 107 -2.43 30.66 19.19
CA GLY A 107 -1.77 31.70 19.99
C GLY A 107 -0.75 31.20 21.01
N LYS A 108 -0.52 29.87 21.11
CA LYS A 108 0.43 29.28 22.07
C LYS A 108 1.60 28.61 21.37
N ILE A 109 2.80 28.94 21.77
CA ILE A 109 4.01 28.20 21.37
C ILE A 109 4.07 26.95 22.23
N LEU A 110 4.14 25.79 21.57
CA LEU A 110 4.17 24.47 22.21
C LEU A 110 5.60 24.07 22.57
N GLY A 111 6.58 24.43 21.73
CA GLY A 111 7.97 24.10 21.95
C GLY A 111 8.89 24.60 20.84
N VAL A 112 10.19 24.53 21.11
CA VAL A 112 11.27 24.91 20.21
C VAL A 112 12.18 23.70 19.99
N VAL A 113 12.38 23.29 18.75
CA VAL A 113 13.24 22.17 18.37
C VAL A 113 14.51 22.73 17.71
N PRO A 114 15.68 22.66 18.35
CA PRO A 114 16.94 23.11 17.77
C PRO A 114 17.50 22.10 16.79
N LYS A 115 18.13 22.58 15.70
CA LYS A 115 18.82 21.74 14.70
C LYS A 115 19.95 20.94 15.33
N THR A 116 19.97 19.63 15.06
CA THR A 116 20.97 18.71 15.63
C THR A 116 22.28 18.78 14.87
N PHE A 117 22.24 18.60 13.55
CA PHE A 117 23.42 18.58 12.70
C PHE A 117 23.48 19.84 11.83
N LEU A 118 24.60 20.55 11.94
CA LEU A 118 24.84 21.76 11.15
C LEU A 118 25.80 21.44 10.01
N PRO A 119 25.39 21.53 8.73
CA PRO A 119 26.27 21.29 7.61
C PRO A 119 27.37 22.34 7.58
N ASN A 120 28.62 21.88 7.38
CA ASN A 120 29.80 22.73 7.33
C ASN A 120 30.82 22.20 6.32
N TYR A 121 30.34 22.03 5.09
CA TYR A 121 31.09 21.51 3.95
C TYR A 121 30.52 22.06 2.66
N LYS A 122 31.37 22.16 1.59
CA LYS A 122 31.02 22.72 0.28
C LYS A 122 30.38 24.10 0.40
N GLU A 123 29.18 24.29 -0.14
CA GLU A 123 28.38 25.52 -0.07
C GLU A 123 27.77 25.80 1.30
N PHE A 124 27.77 24.84 2.21
CA PHE A 124 27.20 24.99 3.54
C PHE A 124 28.26 25.32 4.60
N TYR A 125 27.98 26.33 5.43
CA TYR A 125 28.86 26.78 6.52
C TYR A 125 28.08 27.30 7.73
N GLU A 126 27.01 26.57 8.11
CA GLU A 126 26.10 26.98 9.18
C GLU A 126 26.77 27.11 10.55
N LYS A 127 27.84 26.37 10.82
CA LYS A 127 28.62 26.51 12.06
C LYS A 127 29.26 27.89 12.24
N ARG A 128 29.29 28.71 11.20
CA ARG A 128 29.70 30.11 11.28
C ARG A 128 28.73 30.92 12.12
N TRP A 129 27.45 30.57 12.13
CA TRP A 129 26.39 31.35 12.75
C TRP A 129 25.73 30.63 13.90
N PHE A 130 25.49 29.32 13.79
CA PHE A 130 24.64 28.56 14.67
C PHE A 130 25.40 27.57 15.55
N ALA A 131 24.87 27.34 16.77
CA ALA A 131 25.28 26.27 17.66
C ALA A 131 24.36 25.04 17.46
N SER A 132 24.96 23.85 17.53
CA SER A 132 24.25 22.57 17.43
C SER A 132 23.44 22.25 18.69
N ALA A 133 22.31 21.59 18.52
CA ALA A 133 21.54 21.02 19.63
C ALA A 133 22.35 20.02 20.48
N LEU A 134 23.41 19.43 19.93
CA LEU A 134 24.32 18.55 20.69
C LEU A 134 25.14 19.31 21.74
N GLN A 135 25.29 20.62 21.56
CA GLN A 135 26.03 21.53 22.48
C GLN A 135 25.08 22.36 23.34
N THR A 136 23.78 22.32 23.04
CA THR A 136 22.77 23.09 23.76
C THR A 136 22.04 22.14 24.71
N PRO A 137 22.13 22.37 26.03
CA PRO A 137 21.41 21.52 26.98
C PRO A 137 19.89 21.68 26.82
N GLU A 138 19.18 20.62 27.13
CA GLU A 138 17.72 20.64 27.23
C GLU A 138 17.30 21.65 28.29
N CYS A 139 16.39 22.55 27.98
CA CYS A 139 16.04 23.66 28.83
C CYS A 139 14.64 24.21 28.54
N VAL A 140 14.25 25.17 29.32
CA VAL A 140 13.14 26.08 29.06
C VAL A 140 13.71 27.38 28.50
N THR A 141 13.24 27.80 27.33
CA THR A 141 13.62 29.08 26.72
C THR A 141 12.46 30.08 26.79
N SER A 142 12.78 31.35 26.58
CA SER A 142 11.81 32.43 26.43
C SER A 142 11.79 32.87 24.96
N ILE A 143 10.63 32.85 24.33
CA ILE A 143 10.42 33.29 22.95
C ILE A 143 9.03 33.93 22.85
N CYS A 144 8.90 35.10 22.20
CA CYS A 144 7.65 35.87 22.09
C CYS A 144 6.93 36.04 23.45
N GLY A 145 7.68 36.32 24.51
CA GLY A 145 7.14 36.46 25.87
C GLY A 145 6.64 35.17 26.54
N GLN A 146 6.72 34.01 25.86
CA GLN A 146 6.28 32.72 26.40
C GLN A 146 7.49 31.88 26.86
N ARG A 147 7.31 31.16 27.98
CA ARG A 147 8.32 30.21 28.49
C ARG A 147 7.92 28.80 28.01
N VAL A 148 8.76 28.19 27.17
CA VAL A 148 8.48 26.93 26.51
C VAL A 148 9.68 25.98 26.58
N PRO A 149 9.45 24.66 26.49
CA PRO A 149 10.54 23.69 26.39
C PRO A 149 11.33 23.87 25.08
N MET A 150 12.65 23.71 25.17
CA MET A 150 13.56 23.68 24.03
C MET A 150 14.45 22.45 24.12
N GLN A 151 14.25 21.50 23.22
CA GLN A 151 15.08 20.31 23.09
C GLN A 151 14.87 19.60 21.74
N ARG A 152 15.84 18.80 21.32
CA ARG A 152 15.81 18.09 20.05
C ARG A 152 14.90 16.85 20.05
N ASP A 153 14.84 16.15 21.18
CA ASP A 153 14.09 14.90 21.32
C ASP A 153 12.68 15.23 21.88
N MET A 154 11.86 15.91 21.07
CA MET A 154 10.52 16.39 21.44
C MET A 154 9.44 15.79 20.56
N LEU A 155 8.39 15.31 21.18
CA LEU A 155 7.18 14.82 20.54
C LEU A 155 6.01 15.75 20.83
N PHE A 156 5.13 15.90 19.85
CA PHE A 156 3.89 16.65 19.97
C PHE A 156 2.72 15.72 19.69
N THR A 157 1.68 15.75 20.52
CA THR A 157 0.49 14.90 20.33
C THR A 157 -0.77 15.74 20.22
N THR A 158 -1.62 15.39 19.24
CA THR A 158 -2.90 16.07 18.99
C THR A 158 -4.08 15.32 19.60
N GLY A 159 -3.87 14.19 20.27
CA GLY A 159 -4.92 13.23 20.66
C GLY A 159 -5.20 12.20 19.58
N ASN A 160 -5.02 12.52 18.29
CA ASN A 160 -5.20 11.62 17.17
C ASN A 160 -3.89 11.03 16.65
N THR A 161 -2.79 11.80 16.73
CA THR A 161 -1.46 11.39 16.28
C THR A 161 -0.36 12.00 17.12
N THR A 162 0.82 11.38 17.08
CA THR A 162 2.05 11.90 17.65
C THR A 162 3.04 12.20 16.53
N PHE A 163 3.66 13.38 16.56
CA PHE A 163 4.64 13.77 15.55
C PHE A 163 5.91 14.34 16.17
N GLY A 164 6.98 14.31 15.39
CA GLY A 164 8.25 14.94 15.72
C GLY A 164 8.75 15.83 14.59
N VAL A 165 9.75 16.67 14.92
CA VAL A 165 10.33 17.64 13.97
C VAL A 165 11.84 17.44 13.92
N GLU A 166 12.42 17.47 12.72
CA GLU A 166 13.86 17.54 12.49
C GLU A 166 14.17 18.60 11.41
N ILE A 167 15.41 19.01 11.27
CA ILE A 167 15.77 20.15 10.42
C ILE A 167 16.87 19.75 9.44
N CYS A 168 16.52 19.73 8.14
CA CYS A 168 17.39 19.65 6.97
C CYS A 168 18.50 18.58 7.07
N GLU A 169 19.72 18.96 7.43
CA GLU A 169 20.89 18.08 7.55
C GLU A 169 20.66 16.90 8.50
N ASP A 170 19.72 17.03 9.42
CA ASP A 170 19.34 15.95 10.32
C ASP A 170 18.95 14.68 9.55
N LEU A 171 18.23 14.80 8.42
CA LEU A 171 17.87 13.68 7.53
C LEU A 171 19.09 13.05 6.84
N TRP A 172 20.11 13.86 6.51
CA TRP A 172 21.30 13.41 5.80
C TRP A 172 22.33 12.72 6.68
N SER A 173 22.16 12.82 8.00
CA SER A 173 23.06 12.19 8.97
C SER A 173 22.94 10.65 8.91
N THR A 174 24.01 9.97 9.35
CA THR A 174 24.05 8.49 9.38
C THR A 174 22.91 7.88 10.22
N ILE A 175 22.55 8.54 11.31
CA ILE A 175 21.42 8.18 12.18
C ILE A 175 20.58 9.44 12.38
N PRO A 176 19.55 9.66 11.56
CA PRO A 176 18.69 10.84 11.66
C PRO A 176 17.94 10.89 13.00
N PRO A 177 17.71 12.08 13.57
CA PRO A 177 16.84 12.25 14.74
C PRO A 177 15.48 11.60 14.58
N SER A 178 14.90 11.64 13.38
CA SER A 178 13.63 10.97 13.05
C SER A 178 13.61 9.48 13.38
N SER A 179 14.76 8.77 13.31
CA SER A 179 14.85 7.38 13.72
C SER A 179 14.54 7.20 15.21
N PHE A 180 15.07 8.09 16.06
CA PHE A 180 14.82 8.08 17.50
C PHE A 180 13.40 8.55 17.83
N LEU A 181 12.93 9.63 17.18
CA LEU A 181 11.59 10.15 17.36
C LEU A 181 10.54 9.09 17.02
N ALA A 182 10.74 8.30 15.95
CA ALA A 182 9.84 7.21 15.57
C ALA A 182 9.83 6.09 16.62
N LEU A 183 10.99 5.69 17.16
CA LEU A 183 11.09 4.69 18.21
C LEU A 183 10.43 5.16 19.52
N GLU A 184 10.45 6.47 19.82
CA GLU A 184 9.78 7.08 20.96
C GLU A 184 8.27 7.29 20.72
N GLY A 185 7.77 7.11 19.51
CA GLY A 185 6.34 7.10 19.23
C GLY A 185 5.86 8.07 18.16
N ALA A 186 6.74 8.89 17.55
CA ALA A 186 6.33 9.73 16.43
C ALA A 186 5.77 8.88 15.28
N GLU A 187 4.54 9.12 14.90
CA GLU A 187 3.86 8.48 13.76
C GLU A 187 4.07 9.28 12.47
N ILE A 188 4.33 10.58 12.63
CA ILE A 188 4.65 11.49 11.53
C ILE A 188 5.91 12.25 11.90
N VAL A 189 6.83 12.41 10.95
CA VAL A 189 8.02 13.26 11.07
C VAL A 189 7.90 14.42 10.10
N PHE A 190 8.16 15.62 10.59
CA PHE A 190 8.21 16.84 9.79
C PHE A 190 9.66 17.28 9.67
N ASN A 191 10.13 17.48 8.44
CA ASN A 191 11.46 17.98 8.14
C ASN A 191 11.37 19.31 7.40
N MET A 192 11.85 20.38 8.05
CA MET A 192 12.02 21.67 7.41
C MET A 192 13.44 21.80 6.86
N SER A 193 13.56 22.22 5.60
CA SER A 193 14.84 22.23 4.90
C SER A 193 15.10 23.54 4.18
N ALA A 194 16.39 23.75 3.91
CA ALA A 194 16.88 24.72 2.95
C ALA A 194 17.90 23.99 2.04
N ASP A 195 17.38 23.08 1.25
CA ASP A 195 18.19 22.22 0.39
C ASP A 195 18.28 22.82 -1.01
N ASN A 196 19.51 23.21 -1.43
CA ASN A 196 19.76 23.75 -2.76
C ASN A 196 19.69 22.65 -3.81
N ASP A 197 19.32 23.01 -5.04
CA ASP A 197 19.20 22.05 -6.12
C ASP A 197 20.48 21.96 -6.97
N CYS A 198 20.84 20.70 -7.27
CA CYS A 198 21.84 20.32 -8.24
C CYS A 198 21.29 19.22 -9.15
N VAL A 199 21.82 19.08 -10.35
CA VAL A 199 21.41 18.04 -11.29
C VAL A 199 21.53 16.65 -10.63
N GLY A 200 20.43 15.89 -10.62
CA GLY A 200 20.34 14.55 -10.02
C GLY A 200 20.08 14.50 -8.51
N LYS A 201 20.26 15.60 -7.78
CA LYS A 201 20.07 15.63 -6.31
C LYS A 201 18.63 15.33 -5.90
N HIS A 202 17.65 15.85 -6.62
CA HIS A 202 16.24 15.60 -6.33
C HIS A 202 15.87 14.12 -6.32
N SER A 203 16.35 13.35 -7.29
CA SER A 203 16.11 11.90 -7.34
C SER A 203 16.69 11.18 -6.12
N TYR A 204 17.88 11.59 -5.67
CA TYR A 204 18.50 11.08 -4.45
C TYR A 204 17.66 11.44 -3.21
N LEU A 205 17.26 12.73 -3.09
CA LEU A 205 16.43 13.21 -1.98
C LEU A 205 15.09 12.46 -1.88
N ARG A 206 14.39 12.28 -3.01
CA ARG A 206 13.14 11.50 -3.05
C ARG A 206 13.33 10.09 -2.47
N ASN A 207 14.40 9.41 -2.87
CA ASN A 207 14.70 8.08 -2.36
C ASN A 207 15.05 8.11 -0.87
N LEU A 208 15.79 9.12 -0.41
CA LEU A 208 16.16 9.27 1.00
C LEU A 208 14.91 9.47 1.88
N VAL A 209 14.00 10.37 1.48
CA VAL A 209 12.73 10.63 2.19
C VAL A 209 11.86 9.37 2.22
N LYS A 210 11.71 8.67 1.08
CA LYS A 210 10.98 7.39 1.00
C LYS A 210 11.56 6.34 1.93
N GLN A 211 12.88 6.17 1.91
CA GLN A 211 13.54 5.16 2.75
C GLN A 211 13.45 5.49 4.22
N GLN A 212 13.57 6.76 4.61
CA GLN A 212 13.43 7.16 6.00
C GLN A 212 11.99 6.97 6.50
N SER A 213 10.99 7.34 5.71
CA SER A 213 9.58 7.04 5.97
C SER A 213 9.33 5.54 6.18
N ALA A 214 9.80 4.70 5.26
CA ALA A 214 9.67 3.24 5.33
C ALA A 214 10.40 2.63 6.52
N ARG A 215 11.65 3.05 6.79
CA ARG A 215 12.47 2.53 7.90
C ARG A 215 11.85 2.86 9.25
N CYS A 216 11.30 4.05 9.39
CA CYS A 216 10.62 4.51 10.60
C CYS A 216 9.20 3.99 10.74
N ILE A 217 8.65 3.34 9.71
CA ILE A 217 7.21 3.00 9.61
C ILE A 217 6.40 4.22 10.04
N ALA A 218 6.55 5.33 9.30
CA ALA A 218 6.01 6.64 9.67
C ALA A 218 5.61 7.45 8.44
N GLY A 219 4.70 8.39 8.63
CA GLY A 219 4.53 9.49 7.70
C GLY A 219 5.77 10.39 7.72
N TYR A 220 6.14 10.96 6.57
CA TYR A 220 7.25 11.90 6.49
C TYR A 220 6.90 13.08 5.61
N VAL A 221 6.99 14.29 6.16
CA VAL A 221 6.61 15.53 5.49
C VAL A 221 7.85 16.40 5.35
N PHE A 222 8.28 16.64 4.12
CA PHE A 222 9.47 17.42 3.79
C PHE A 222 9.07 18.73 3.12
N SER A 223 9.59 19.85 3.62
CA SER A 223 9.39 21.20 3.05
C SER A 223 10.71 21.93 2.93
N SER A 224 11.09 22.38 1.73
CA SER A 224 12.34 23.07 1.48
C SER A 224 12.12 24.47 0.90
N CYS A 225 13.09 25.36 1.13
CA CYS A 225 13.11 26.71 0.60
C CYS A 225 12.90 26.76 -0.92
N GLY A 226 12.26 27.82 -1.39
CA GLY A 226 11.95 28.03 -2.80
C GLY A 226 12.29 29.45 -3.28
N PHE A 227 11.44 29.96 -4.15
CA PHE A 227 11.61 31.27 -4.76
C PHE A 227 11.68 32.40 -3.74
N GLY A 228 12.66 33.29 -3.92
CA GLY A 228 12.91 34.44 -3.05
C GLY A 228 14.17 34.32 -2.19
N GLU A 229 14.72 33.12 -2.01
CA GLU A 229 16.05 32.95 -1.44
C GLU A 229 17.13 33.51 -2.37
N SER A 230 18.30 33.88 -1.81
CA SER A 230 19.41 34.42 -2.60
C SER A 230 19.93 33.41 -3.63
N THR A 231 20.17 33.89 -4.83
CA THR A 231 20.73 33.10 -5.94
C THR A 231 22.20 33.47 -6.23
N THR A 232 22.93 33.95 -5.21
CA THR A 232 24.34 34.32 -5.38
C THR A 232 25.16 33.18 -5.97
N ASP A 233 25.02 31.96 -5.39
CA ASP A 233 25.76 30.78 -5.89
C ASP A 233 24.86 29.53 -6.01
N VAL A 234 23.67 29.53 -5.42
CA VAL A 234 22.78 28.38 -5.32
C VAL A 234 21.36 28.74 -5.73
N VAL A 235 20.56 27.73 -6.06
CA VAL A 235 19.13 27.87 -6.36
C VAL A 235 18.33 26.88 -5.51
N PHE A 236 17.20 27.33 -5.02
CA PHE A 236 16.27 26.53 -4.21
C PHE A 236 14.98 26.27 -5.01
N ALA A 237 14.62 25.01 -5.18
CA ALA A 237 13.50 24.62 -6.03
C ALA A 237 12.14 24.63 -5.33
N GLY A 238 12.09 24.79 -4.01
CA GLY A 238 10.83 24.66 -3.28
C GLY A 238 10.32 23.22 -3.23
N THR A 239 11.20 22.27 -2.98
CA THR A 239 10.85 20.86 -2.93
C THR A 239 9.91 20.56 -1.75
N SER A 240 8.80 19.90 -2.04
CA SER A 240 7.75 19.54 -1.10
C SER A 240 7.33 18.09 -1.35
N ILE A 241 7.51 17.20 -0.35
CA ILE A 241 7.24 15.76 -0.47
C ILE A 241 6.49 15.29 0.77
N ILE A 242 5.41 14.55 0.57
CA ILE A 242 4.68 13.88 1.64
C ILE A 242 4.72 12.38 1.37
N CYS A 243 5.29 11.63 2.31
CA CYS A 243 5.35 10.17 2.28
C CYS A 243 4.46 9.56 3.36
N ASP A 244 3.87 8.42 3.05
CA ASP A 244 3.13 7.57 3.95
C ASP A 244 3.75 6.17 3.91
N ASN A 245 4.45 5.78 4.99
CA ASN A 245 5.12 4.49 5.13
C ASN A 245 5.91 4.05 3.89
N GLY A 246 6.78 4.94 3.39
CA GLY A 246 7.65 4.69 2.24
C GLY A 246 7.05 4.95 0.85
N SER A 247 5.78 5.33 0.78
CA SER A 247 5.11 5.72 -0.47
C SER A 247 4.94 7.22 -0.55
N ILE A 248 5.34 7.84 -1.67
CA ILE A 248 5.03 9.26 -1.91
C ILE A 248 3.53 9.35 -2.23
N ILE A 249 2.79 10.10 -1.42
CA ILE A 249 1.35 10.32 -1.57
C ILE A 249 1.03 11.69 -2.18
N ALA A 250 1.95 12.66 -2.01
CA ALA A 250 1.86 13.97 -2.65
C ALA A 250 3.27 14.55 -2.86
N GLU A 251 3.46 15.26 -3.96
CA GLU A 251 4.70 15.95 -4.31
C GLU A 251 4.37 17.28 -5.00
N GLY A 252 5.00 18.37 -4.54
CA GLY A 252 4.76 19.70 -5.05
C GLY A 252 5.53 20.02 -6.32
N GLU A 253 5.02 21.01 -7.06
CA GLU A 253 5.72 21.58 -8.22
C GLU A 253 7.02 22.27 -7.77
N ARG A 254 8.13 21.91 -8.42
CA ARG A 254 9.44 22.50 -8.18
C ARG A 254 9.67 23.71 -9.07
N PHE A 255 10.52 24.62 -8.61
CA PHE A 255 10.89 25.87 -9.32
C PHE A 255 9.69 26.79 -9.61
N ALA A 256 8.62 26.68 -8.82
CA ALA A 256 7.52 27.62 -8.89
C ALA A 256 7.94 29.02 -8.39
N MET A 257 7.45 30.08 -9.05
CA MET A 257 7.78 31.46 -8.70
C MET A 257 6.74 32.11 -7.78
N ASP A 258 5.71 31.38 -7.43
CA ASP A 258 4.66 31.76 -6.49
C ASP A 258 4.62 30.75 -5.33
N ARG A 259 3.92 31.13 -4.25
CA ARG A 259 3.74 30.26 -3.09
C ARG A 259 3.01 28.97 -3.47
N ARG A 260 3.43 27.87 -2.90
CA ARG A 260 2.83 26.53 -3.12
C ARG A 260 2.55 25.83 -1.80
N MET A 261 1.46 25.11 -1.76
CA MET A 261 1.11 24.24 -0.64
C MET A 261 0.75 22.85 -1.17
N THR A 262 1.49 21.85 -0.74
CA THR A 262 1.24 20.45 -1.05
C THR A 262 0.51 19.84 0.13
N VAL A 263 -0.66 19.25 -0.11
CA VAL A 263 -1.52 18.64 0.91
C VAL A 263 -1.59 17.14 0.69
N GLY A 264 -1.64 16.38 1.76
CA GLY A 264 -1.82 14.93 1.71
C GLY A 264 -2.35 14.39 3.04
N GLU A 265 -2.90 13.19 3.00
CA GLU A 265 -3.44 12.52 4.19
C GLU A 265 -2.58 11.29 4.52
N ILE A 266 -2.01 11.27 5.72
CA ILE A 266 -1.20 10.16 6.25
C ILE A 266 -2.11 9.24 7.04
N ASP A 267 -2.06 7.94 6.76
CA ASP A 267 -2.86 6.92 7.43
C ASP A 267 -2.14 6.38 8.68
N VAL A 268 -2.33 7.04 9.82
CA VAL A 268 -1.69 6.63 11.07
C VAL A 268 -2.24 5.32 11.64
N GLU A 269 -3.45 4.90 11.25
CA GLU A 269 -3.98 3.59 11.65
C GLU A 269 -3.21 2.46 10.95
N SER A 270 -2.92 2.60 9.65
CA SER A 270 -2.05 1.68 8.91
C SER A 270 -0.65 1.62 9.53
N ILE A 271 -0.06 2.77 9.85
CA ILE A 271 1.24 2.87 10.52
C ILE A 271 1.23 2.12 11.86
N ARG A 272 0.20 2.32 12.69
CA ARG A 272 0.03 1.64 13.98
C ARG A 272 -0.09 0.14 13.81
N ASN A 273 -0.82 -0.30 12.81
CA ASN A 273 -0.98 -1.72 12.52
C ASN A 273 0.37 -2.35 12.09
N ASP A 274 1.07 -1.73 11.14
CA ASP A 274 2.39 -2.21 10.70
C ASP A 274 3.40 -2.27 11.87
N ARG A 275 3.46 -1.26 12.74
CA ARG A 275 4.30 -1.26 13.94
C ARG A 275 3.92 -2.34 14.95
N ARG A 276 2.63 -2.68 15.07
CA ARG A 276 2.13 -3.72 15.98
C ARG A 276 2.59 -5.11 15.57
N VAL A 277 2.63 -5.37 14.27
CA VAL A 277 3.02 -6.69 13.73
C VAL A 277 4.53 -6.81 13.47
N ASN A 278 5.26 -5.69 13.42
CA ASN A 278 6.69 -5.67 13.19
C ASN A 278 7.47 -5.77 14.50
N THR A 279 7.85 -7.00 14.88
CA THR A 279 8.59 -7.26 16.13
C THR A 279 9.95 -6.58 16.16
N THR A 280 10.65 -6.48 15.02
CA THR A 280 11.95 -5.81 14.90
C THR A 280 11.86 -4.32 15.23
N PHE A 281 10.78 -3.66 14.82
CA PHE A 281 10.55 -2.26 15.20
C PHE A 281 10.38 -2.12 16.73
N ALA A 282 9.61 -3.02 17.35
CA ALA A 282 9.42 -3.04 18.80
C ALA A 282 10.72 -3.34 19.55
N GLU A 283 11.53 -4.29 19.07
CA GLU A 283 12.83 -4.64 19.67
C GLU A 283 13.86 -3.50 19.54
N SER A 284 13.82 -2.75 18.43
CA SER A 284 14.71 -1.60 18.21
C SER A 284 14.54 -0.50 19.27
N ARG A 285 13.36 -0.40 19.89
CA ARG A 285 13.14 0.50 21.04
C ARG A 285 14.07 0.20 22.21
N GLY A 286 14.35 -1.08 22.47
CA GLY A 286 15.25 -1.52 23.55
C GLY A 286 16.72 -1.12 23.36
N LEU A 287 17.12 -0.75 22.15
CA LEU A 287 18.48 -0.29 21.84
C LEU A 287 18.64 1.22 22.04
N HIS A 288 17.56 1.94 22.31
CA HIS A 288 17.54 3.38 22.47
C HIS A 288 17.31 3.75 23.94
N SER A 289 18.19 4.57 24.49
CA SER A 289 18.17 4.98 25.91
C SER A 289 17.64 6.39 26.17
N ARG A 290 17.24 7.12 25.12
CA ARG A 290 16.72 8.49 25.24
C ARG A 290 15.22 8.45 25.50
N GLN A 291 14.73 9.41 26.25
CA GLN A 291 13.32 9.65 26.45
C GLN A 291 12.95 11.00 25.83
N ALA A 292 12.04 10.99 24.87
CA ALA A 292 11.49 12.21 24.33
C ALA A 292 10.50 12.86 25.31
N VAL A 293 10.51 14.18 25.36
CA VAL A 293 9.45 14.93 26.08
C VAL A 293 8.25 15.06 25.18
N THR A 294 7.08 14.65 25.65
CA THR A 294 5.82 14.77 24.93
C THR A 294 5.06 16.01 25.35
N ILE A 295 4.70 16.84 24.39
CA ILE A 295 3.91 18.06 24.55
C ILE A 295 2.52 17.84 23.94
N ASN A 296 1.49 18.12 24.74
CA ASN A 296 0.11 18.02 24.27
C ASN A 296 -0.29 19.30 23.54
N ALA A 297 -0.60 19.19 22.28
CA ALA A 297 -1.31 20.20 21.52
C ALA A 297 -2.82 20.18 21.87
N LEU A 298 -3.53 21.20 21.47
CA LEU A 298 -4.99 21.20 21.62
C LEU A 298 -5.59 20.13 20.70
N PRO A 299 -6.51 19.31 21.21
CA PRO A 299 -7.16 18.30 20.38
C PRO A 299 -7.96 18.98 19.25
N GLN A 300 -7.88 18.40 18.07
CA GLN A 300 -8.65 18.85 16.92
C GLN A 300 -9.84 17.90 16.72
N THR A 301 -10.99 18.47 16.37
CA THR A 301 -12.18 17.68 16.02
C THR A 301 -11.90 16.99 14.68
N PRO A 302 -12.05 15.65 14.59
CA PRO A 302 -11.87 14.97 13.32
C PRO A 302 -12.86 15.50 12.27
N SER A 303 -12.35 15.89 11.12
CA SER A 303 -13.17 16.25 9.96
C SER A 303 -13.71 14.99 9.28
N ALA A 304 -14.80 15.12 8.53
CA ALA A 304 -15.29 14.06 7.67
C ALA A 304 -14.20 13.60 6.68
N LEU A 305 -14.28 12.33 6.27
CA LEU A 305 -13.33 11.76 5.32
C LEU A 305 -13.43 12.48 3.97
N ASN A 306 -12.37 13.20 3.61
CA ASN A 306 -12.24 13.89 2.33
C ASN A 306 -10.77 13.81 1.90
N LEU A 307 -10.44 12.76 1.15
CA LEU A 307 -9.07 12.48 0.72
C LEU A 307 -8.75 13.25 -0.56
N THR A 308 -7.56 13.83 -0.63
CA THR A 308 -6.98 14.38 -1.86
C THR A 308 -6.18 13.32 -2.62
N ARG A 309 -5.73 12.28 -1.90
CA ARG A 309 -5.03 11.13 -2.47
C ARG A 309 -5.99 10.18 -3.17
N THR A 310 -5.53 9.56 -4.26
CA THR A 310 -6.29 8.51 -4.95
C THR A 310 -6.32 7.24 -4.11
N VAL A 311 -7.49 6.63 -3.99
CA VAL A 311 -7.66 5.29 -3.44
C VAL A 311 -7.73 4.31 -4.62
N ASN A 312 -6.71 3.45 -4.75
CA ASN A 312 -6.64 2.51 -5.88
C ASN A 312 -7.74 1.43 -5.76
N PRO A 313 -8.67 1.30 -6.71
CA PRO A 313 -9.69 0.25 -6.68
C PRO A 313 -9.13 -1.16 -6.89
N LEU A 314 -7.99 -1.28 -7.58
CA LEU A 314 -7.32 -2.54 -7.87
C LEU A 314 -5.94 -2.61 -7.20
N PRO A 315 -5.89 -2.74 -5.84
CA PRO A 315 -4.65 -2.56 -5.08
C PRO A 315 -3.59 -3.65 -5.33
N PHE A 316 -3.98 -4.77 -5.90
CA PHE A 316 -3.05 -5.84 -6.29
C PHE A 316 -2.46 -5.66 -7.69
N VAL A 317 -3.07 -4.82 -8.51
CA VAL A 317 -2.59 -4.58 -9.88
C VAL A 317 -1.56 -3.45 -9.84
N PRO A 318 -0.34 -3.67 -10.33
CA PRO A 318 0.68 -2.64 -10.40
C PRO A 318 0.24 -1.47 -11.29
N SER A 319 0.76 -0.26 -10.99
CA SER A 319 0.52 0.90 -11.86
C SER A 319 1.11 0.70 -13.26
N ASP A 320 0.49 1.31 -14.27
CA ASP A 320 0.84 1.15 -15.69
C ASP A 320 2.34 1.36 -15.99
N SER A 321 2.98 2.31 -15.32
CA SER A 321 4.42 2.59 -15.50
C SER A 321 5.35 1.45 -15.08
N ASN A 322 4.87 0.52 -14.24
CA ASN A 322 5.65 -0.59 -13.70
C ASN A 322 5.03 -1.98 -14.03
N LEU A 323 3.93 -2.00 -14.78
CA LEU A 323 3.17 -3.23 -15.04
C LEU A 323 4.06 -4.32 -15.65
N ASP A 324 4.86 -3.98 -16.66
CA ASP A 324 5.76 -4.91 -17.32
C ASP A 324 6.76 -5.55 -16.35
N TYR A 325 7.43 -4.73 -15.56
CA TYR A 325 8.43 -5.19 -14.60
C TYR A 325 7.81 -6.13 -13.56
N TYR A 326 6.68 -5.76 -12.98
CA TYR A 326 6.04 -6.58 -11.96
C TYR A 326 5.39 -7.85 -12.52
N CYS A 327 4.79 -7.80 -13.72
CA CYS A 327 4.25 -9.01 -14.36
C CYS A 327 5.36 -10.02 -14.67
N GLU A 328 6.51 -9.56 -15.16
CA GLU A 328 7.69 -10.41 -15.37
C GLU A 328 8.18 -11.04 -14.06
N GLU A 329 8.29 -10.24 -12.99
CA GLU A 329 8.72 -10.71 -11.67
C GLU A 329 7.74 -11.74 -11.10
N ILE A 330 6.43 -11.49 -11.16
CA ILE A 330 5.38 -12.41 -10.70
C ILE A 330 5.47 -13.73 -11.45
N PHE A 331 5.53 -13.69 -12.76
CA PHE A 331 5.61 -14.87 -13.61
C PHE A 331 6.92 -15.66 -13.38
N ALA A 332 8.03 -14.95 -13.14
CA ALA A 332 9.30 -15.57 -12.77
C ALA A 332 9.24 -16.27 -11.40
N ILE A 333 8.58 -15.68 -10.39
CA ILE A 333 8.39 -16.29 -9.06
C ILE A 333 7.57 -17.58 -9.19
N GLN A 334 6.43 -17.54 -9.91
CA GLN A 334 5.58 -18.72 -10.15
C GLN A 334 6.36 -19.85 -10.82
N THR A 335 7.04 -19.51 -11.92
CA THR A 335 7.82 -20.45 -12.73
C THR A 335 8.97 -21.07 -11.94
N THR A 336 9.72 -20.25 -11.19
CA THR A 336 10.87 -20.73 -10.39
C THR A 336 10.42 -21.64 -9.25
N GLY A 337 9.31 -21.30 -8.58
CA GLY A 337 8.73 -22.14 -7.53
C GLY A 337 8.32 -23.51 -8.05
N LEU A 338 7.67 -23.57 -9.20
CA LEU A 338 7.28 -24.83 -9.84
C LEU A 338 8.50 -25.60 -10.34
N ALA A 339 9.48 -24.92 -10.95
CA ALA A 339 10.72 -25.55 -11.42
C ALA A 339 11.49 -26.25 -10.29
N GLN A 340 11.59 -25.60 -9.12
CA GLN A 340 12.23 -26.19 -7.96
C GLN A 340 11.50 -27.44 -7.47
N ARG A 341 10.16 -27.48 -7.54
CA ARG A 341 9.38 -28.67 -7.18
C ARG A 341 9.69 -29.85 -8.12
N PHE A 342 9.69 -29.61 -9.43
CA PHE A 342 10.06 -30.65 -10.41
C PHE A 342 11.48 -31.15 -10.23
N ALA A 343 12.43 -30.25 -9.98
CA ALA A 343 13.83 -30.62 -9.73
C ALA A 343 13.98 -31.46 -8.46
N HIS A 344 13.27 -31.14 -7.38
CA HIS A 344 13.32 -31.82 -6.10
C HIS A 344 12.62 -33.18 -6.11
N THR A 345 11.43 -33.26 -6.68
CA THR A 345 10.61 -34.48 -6.67
C THR A 345 11.00 -35.47 -7.76
N HIS A 346 11.80 -35.04 -8.75
CA HIS A 346 12.12 -35.81 -9.95
C HIS A 346 10.86 -36.23 -10.75
N ALA A 347 9.75 -35.52 -10.57
CA ALA A 347 8.56 -35.76 -11.36
C ALA A 347 8.83 -35.44 -12.85
N GLU A 348 8.27 -36.26 -13.73
CA GLU A 348 8.51 -36.15 -15.16
C GLU A 348 7.39 -35.37 -15.86
N THR A 349 6.18 -35.44 -15.29
CA THR A 349 4.96 -34.96 -15.96
C THR A 349 4.22 -33.94 -15.11
N ALA A 350 3.76 -32.84 -15.71
CA ALA A 350 2.78 -31.93 -15.13
C ALA A 350 1.37 -32.32 -15.58
N VAL A 351 0.42 -32.47 -14.65
CA VAL A 351 -0.98 -32.77 -14.95
C VAL A 351 -1.84 -31.60 -14.51
N ILE A 352 -2.63 -31.04 -15.44
CA ILE A 352 -3.41 -29.82 -15.19
C ILE A 352 -4.82 -30.01 -15.74
N GLY A 353 -5.83 -29.72 -14.92
CA GLY A 353 -7.21 -29.61 -15.38
C GLY A 353 -7.42 -28.28 -16.13
N ILE A 354 -7.78 -28.35 -17.40
CA ILE A 354 -7.99 -27.17 -18.25
C ILE A 354 -9.48 -27.00 -18.52
N SER A 355 -10.08 -26.01 -17.87
CA SER A 355 -11.48 -25.64 -18.05
C SER A 355 -11.68 -24.68 -19.23
N GLY A 356 -10.65 -23.96 -19.63
CA GLY A 356 -10.72 -22.82 -20.57
C GLY A 356 -10.99 -21.47 -19.88
N GLY A 357 -10.99 -21.43 -18.54
CA GLY A 357 -11.05 -20.20 -17.76
C GLY A 357 -9.65 -19.64 -17.45
N LEU A 358 -9.61 -18.40 -16.92
CA LEU A 358 -8.39 -17.63 -16.65
C LEU A 358 -7.37 -18.38 -15.76
N ASP A 359 -7.84 -19.03 -14.70
CA ASP A 359 -6.95 -19.64 -13.70
C ASP A 359 -6.22 -20.87 -14.24
N SER A 360 -6.94 -21.76 -14.93
CA SER A 360 -6.35 -22.91 -15.60
C SER A 360 -5.43 -22.50 -16.74
N THR A 361 -5.75 -21.41 -17.41
CA THR A 361 -4.92 -20.80 -18.45
C THR A 361 -3.60 -20.28 -17.87
N LEU A 362 -3.62 -19.48 -16.80
CA LEU A 362 -2.39 -19.00 -16.16
C LEU A 362 -1.53 -20.16 -15.64
N ALA A 363 -2.14 -21.16 -15.01
CA ALA A 363 -1.42 -22.34 -14.53
C ALA A 363 -0.74 -23.11 -15.66
N LEU A 364 -1.40 -23.25 -16.80
CA LEU A 364 -0.83 -23.89 -18.00
C LEU A 364 0.36 -23.07 -18.55
N LEU A 365 0.24 -21.76 -18.65
CA LEU A 365 1.32 -20.88 -19.10
C LEU A 365 2.54 -20.94 -18.19
N VAL A 366 2.31 -20.96 -16.86
CA VAL A 366 3.39 -21.17 -15.86
C VAL A 366 4.06 -22.52 -16.06
N ALA A 367 3.29 -23.59 -16.27
CA ALA A 367 3.85 -24.94 -16.49
C ALA A 367 4.67 -25.01 -17.79
N VAL A 368 4.17 -24.43 -18.89
CA VAL A 368 4.91 -24.37 -20.17
C VAL A 368 6.23 -23.63 -20.01
N ASN A 369 6.22 -22.43 -19.42
CA ASN A 369 7.46 -21.67 -19.18
C ASN A 369 8.42 -22.40 -18.21
N THR A 370 7.89 -23.16 -17.26
CA THR A 370 8.69 -24.00 -16.35
C THR A 370 9.40 -25.11 -17.12
N PHE A 371 8.71 -25.82 -18.00
CA PHE A 371 9.27 -26.91 -18.77
C PHE A 371 10.31 -26.41 -19.78
N ASP A 372 10.05 -25.27 -20.43
CA ASP A 372 11.01 -24.61 -21.30
C ASP A 372 12.32 -24.26 -20.55
N LYS A 373 12.21 -23.65 -19.36
CA LYS A 373 13.38 -23.32 -18.52
C LYS A 373 14.13 -24.56 -18.02
N LEU A 374 13.45 -25.65 -17.75
CA LEU A 374 14.05 -26.92 -17.35
C LEU A 374 14.53 -27.76 -18.54
N HIS A 375 14.39 -27.27 -19.77
CA HIS A 375 14.69 -28.01 -21.01
C HIS A 375 13.99 -29.37 -21.09
N LYS A 376 12.74 -29.43 -20.58
CA LYS A 376 11.87 -30.60 -20.64
C LYS A 376 10.91 -30.45 -21.84
N ASP A 377 10.55 -31.60 -22.45
CA ASP A 377 9.59 -31.59 -23.54
C ASP A 377 8.19 -31.17 -23.04
N ARG A 378 7.58 -30.19 -23.69
CA ARG A 378 6.20 -29.74 -23.42
C ARG A 378 5.18 -30.87 -23.55
N LYS A 379 5.48 -31.94 -24.30
CA LYS A 379 4.64 -33.15 -24.37
C LYS A 379 4.49 -33.87 -23.03
N ASN A 380 5.35 -33.60 -22.07
CA ASN A 380 5.21 -34.09 -20.71
C ASN A 380 4.28 -33.20 -19.85
N ILE A 381 3.72 -32.13 -20.39
CA ILE A 381 2.60 -31.41 -19.78
C ILE A 381 1.32 -32.03 -20.32
N ILE A 382 0.50 -32.60 -19.46
CA ILE A 382 -0.78 -33.22 -19.80
C ILE A 382 -1.89 -32.26 -19.38
N GLY A 383 -2.47 -31.55 -20.33
CA GLY A 383 -3.68 -30.78 -20.14
C GLY A 383 -4.91 -31.69 -20.28
N VAL A 384 -5.72 -31.77 -19.24
CA VAL A 384 -6.90 -32.63 -19.20
C VAL A 384 -8.15 -31.76 -19.23
N THR A 385 -8.93 -31.85 -20.31
CA THR A 385 -10.27 -31.27 -20.34
C THR A 385 -11.30 -32.33 -19.95
N MET A 386 -12.19 -32.00 -19.03
CA MET A 386 -13.13 -32.94 -18.42
C MET A 386 -14.57 -32.42 -18.54
N PRO A 387 -15.18 -32.51 -19.73
CA PRO A 387 -16.52 -32.01 -19.91
C PRO A 387 -17.52 -32.71 -18.98
N GLY A 388 -18.25 -31.91 -18.21
CA GLY A 388 -19.34 -32.31 -17.33
C GLY A 388 -20.71 -31.91 -17.89
N PHE A 389 -21.64 -31.60 -16.98
CA PHE A 389 -23.01 -31.24 -17.38
C PHE A 389 -23.14 -29.74 -17.75
N GLY A 390 -22.23 -28.88 -17.30
CA GLY A 390 -22.29 -27.41 -17.47
C GLY A 390 -21.23 -26.82 -18.42
N THR A 391 -20.40 -27.64 -19.06
CA THR A 391 -19.33 -27.15 -19.92
C THR A 391 -19.91 -26.48 -21.18
N THR A 392 -19.45 -25.26 -21.49
CA THR A 392 -19.89 -24.49 -22.67
C THR A 392 -18.97 -24.72 -23.87
N ASP A 393 -19.52 -24.57 -25.08
CA ASP A 393 -18.75 -24.77 -26.33
C ASP A 393 -17.58 -23.80 -26.47
N ARG A 394 -17.73 -22.53 -25.98
CA ARG A 394 -16.69 -21.49 -26.06
C ARG A 394 -15.48 -21.83 -25.19
N THR A 395 -15.69 -22.11 -23.91
CA THR A 395 -14.61 -22.46 -22.97
C THR A 395 -13.92 -23.76 -23.35
N TYR A 396 -14.69 -24.74 -23.82
CA TYR A 396 -14.15 -26.00 -24.32
C TYR A 396 -13.26 -25.80 -25.55
N THR A 397 -13.72 -25.02 -26.54
CA THR A 397 -12.98 -24.74 -27.78
C THR A 397 -11.68 -23.97 -27.43
N ASN A 398 -11.75 -22.97 -26.55
CA ASN A 398 -10.60 -22.22 -26.08
C ASN A 398 -9.57 -23.11 -25.38
N ALA A 399 -10.01 -24.03 -24.53
CA ALA A 399 -9.14 -24.98 -23.85
C ALA A 399 -8.34 -25.83 -24.85
N LEU A 400 -9.02 -26.43 -25.85
CA LEU A 400 -8.37 -27.25 -26.86
C LEU A 400 -7.41 -26.43 -27.73
N CYS A 401 -7.88 -25.28 -28.25
CA CYS A 401 -7.07 -24.41 -29.09
C CYS A 401 -5.79 -23.94 -28.41
N LEU A 402 -5.88 -23.54 -27.12
CA LEU A 402 -4.73 -23.12 -26.38
C LEU A 402 -3.72 -24.27 -26.14
N MET A 403 -4.20 -25.43 -25.72
CA MET A 403 -3.36 -26.62 -25.52
C MET A 403 -2.65 -27.06 -26.80
N GLU A 404 -3.32 -27.04 -27.92
CA GLU A 404 -2.73 -27.32 -29.25
C GLU A 404 -1.61 -26.33 -29.60
N SER A 405 -1.89 -25.02 -29.47
CA SER A 405 -0.95 -23.95 -29.80
C SER A 405 0.30 -24.01 -28.92
N LEU A 406 0.15 -24.33 -27.64
CA LEU A 406 1.26 -24.47 -26.72
C LEU A 406 2.05 -25.78 -26.87
N GLY A 407 1.57 -26.72 -27.66
CA GLY A 407 2.23 -27.97 -28.00
C GLY A 407 2.24 -29.01 -26.85
N VAL A 408 1.32 -28.93 -25.91
CA VAL A 408 1.19 -29.87 -24.79
C VAL A 408 0.44 -31.15 -25.18
N THR A 409 0.44 -32.17 -24.32
CA THR A 409 -0.37 -33.38 -24.53
C THR A 409 -1.78 -33.12 -24.04
N ILE A 410 -2.76 -33.41 -24.92
CA ILE A 410 -4.18 -33.20 -24.63
C ILE A 410 -4.84 -34.54 -24.28
N ARG A 411 -5.61 -34.54 -23.19
CA ARG A 411 -6.52 -35.64 -22.86
C ARG A 411 -7.92 -35.08 -22.64
N GLU A 412 -8.89 -35.72 -23.28
CA GLU A 412 -10.31 -35.45 -23.08
C GLU A 412 -10.96 -36.62 -22.36
N ILE A 413 -11.60 -36.35 -21.21
CA ILE A 413 -12.25 -37.38 -20.38
C ILE A 413 -13.59 -36.85 -19.92
N SER A 414 -14.70 -37.41 -20.45
CA SER A 414 -16.04 -37.08 -19.95
C SER A 414 -16.24 -37.64 -18.55
N ILE A 415 -16.71 -36.81 -17.64
CA ILE A 415 -17.01 -37.21 -16.25
C ILE A 415 -18.49 -37.60 -16.05
N LYS A 416 -19.32 -37.52 -17.11
CA LYS A 416 -20.77 -37.65 -16.99
C LYS A 416 -21.20 -39.02 -16.47
N ASP A 417 -20.65 -40.09 -17.02
CA ASP A 417 -21.05 -41.46 -16.65
C ASP A 417 -20.62 -41.78 -15.22
N SER A 418 -19.40 -41.40 -14.83
CA SER A 418 -18.90 -41.55 -13.46
C SER A 418 -19.76 -40.80 -12.45
N CYS A 419 -20.13 -39.55 -12.77
CA CYS A 419 -21.01 -38.76 -11.91
C CYS A 419 -22.40 -39.35 -11.80
N ILE A 420 -22.98 -39.86 -12.90
CA ILE A 420 -24.29 -40.53 -12.87
C ILE A 420 -24.24 -41.78 -11.98
N GLN A 421 -23.20 -42.60 -12.12
CA GLN A 421 -23.02 -43.78 -11.26
C GLN A 421 -22.90 -43.35 -9.80
N HIS A 422 -22.07 -42.33 -9.51
CA HIS A 422 -21.91 -41.82 -8.15
C HIS A 422 -23.23 -41.29 -7.56
N PHE A 423 -24.04 -40.54 -8.33
CA PHE A 423 -25.36 -40.08 -7.86
C PHE A 423 -26.30 -41.25 -7.52
N ASN A 424 -26.31 -42.31 -8.35
CA ASN A 424 -27.08 -43.52 -8.07
C ASN A 424 -26.61 -44.18 -6.78
N ASP A 425 -25.29 -44.31 -6.56
CA ASP A 425 -24.72 -44.98 -5.38
C ASP A 425 -25.08 -44.25 -4.06
N ILE A 426 -25.12 -42.90 -4.09
CA ILE A 426 -25.49 -42.09 -2.91
C ILE A 426 -26.98 -41.75 -2.81
N GLY A 427 -27.80 -42.18 -3.78
CA GLY A 427 -29.24 -41.90 -3.83
C GLY A 427 -29.58 -40.43 -4.12
N HIS A 428 -28.75 -39.71 -4.84
CA HIS A 428 -28.98 -38.30 -5.22
C HIS A 428 -29.74 -38.22 -6.55
N ASP A 429 -30.80 -37.40 -6.59
CA ASP A 429 -31.55 -37.15 -7.82
C ASP A 429 -30.74 -36.19 -8.74
N ILE A 430 -30.36 -36.65 -9.94
CA ILE A 430 -29.62 -35.88 -10.94
C ILE A 430 -30.31 -34.57 -11.36
N ASN A 431 -31.63 -34.46 -11.17
CA ASN A 431 -32.39 -33.24 -11.47
C ASN A 431 -32.29 -32.18 -10.38
N VAL A 432 -31.74 -32.50 -9.22
CA VAL A 432 -31.53 -31.58 -8.10
C VAL A 432 -30.12 -31.00 -8.22
N HIS A 433 -30.01 -29.76 -8.73
CA HIS A 433 -28.75 -29.07 -8.95
C HIS A 433 -28.32 -28.31 -7.68
N ASP A 434 -28.01 -29.03 -6.63
CA ASP A 434 -27.54 -28.51 -5.35
C ASP A 434 -26.01 -28.61 -5.18
N VAL A 435 -25.52 -28.28 -4.00
CA VAL A 435 -24.09 -28.36 -3.67
C VAL A 435 -23.51 -29.78 -3.79
N THR A 436 -24.33 -30.82 -3.66
CA THR A 436 -23.92 -32.22 -3.86
C THR A 436 -23.64 -32.49 -5.33
N TYR A 437 -24.54 -32.02 -6.20
CA TYR A 437 -24.40 -32.12 -7.64
C TYR A 437 -23.13 -31.43 -8.16
N GLU A 438 -22.83 -30.22 -7.68
CA GLU A 438 -21.63 -29.46 -8.06
C GLU A 438 -20.35 -30.11 -7.53
N ASN A 439 -20.31 -30.41 -6.22
CA ASN A 439 -19.13 -30.93 -5.55
C ASN A 439 -18.73 -32.34 -6.04
N SER A 440 -19.69 -33.18 -6.43
CA SER A 440 -19.39 -34.50 -6.97
C SER A 440 -18.62 -34.39 -8.30
N GLN A 441 -19.01 -33.49 -9.18
CA GLN A 441 -18.30 -33.25 -10.45
C GLN A 441 -16.88 -32.72 -10.20
N ALA A 442 -16.70 -31.78 -9.26
CA ALA A 442 -15.38 -31.23 -8.95
C ALA A 442 -14.44 -32.30 -8.36
N ARG A 443 -14.96 -33.18 -7.48
CA ARG A 443 -14.16 -34.27 -6.90
C ARG A 443 -13.79 -35.32 -7.93
N GLU A 444 -14.70 -35.68 -8.83
CA GLU A 444 -14.42 -36.61 -9.93
C GLU A 444 -13.26 -36.11 -10.80
N ARG A 445 -13.28 -34.83 -11.18
CA ARG A 445 -12.19 -34.20 -11.91
C ARG A 445 -10.86 -34.29 -11.17
N THR A 446 -10.85 -34.00 -9.88
CA THR A 446 -9.63 -34.03 -9.07
C THR A 446 -9.09 -35.46 -8.93
N GLN A 447 -9.96 -36.46 -8.73
CA GLN A 447 -9.57 -37.87 -8.66
C GLN A 447 -8.87 -38.31 -9.94
N LEU A 448 -9.45 -38.02 -11.10
CA LEU A 448 -8.86 -38.32 -12.40
C LEU A 448 -7.48 -37.70 -12.59
N LEU A 449 -7.30 -36.42 -12.22
CA LEU A 449 -6.00 -35.73 -12.30
C LEU A 449 -4.95 -36.39 -11.41
N MET A 450 -5.30 -36.72 -10.17
CA MET A 450 -4.39 -37.38 -9.22
C MET A 450 -3.95 -38.76 -9.71
N ASP A 451 -4.88 -39.57 -10.23
CA ASP A 451 -4.59 -40.91 -10.75
C ASP A 451 -3.75 -40.88 -12.02
N ILE A 452 -3.99 -39.91 -12.92
CA ILE A 452 -3.15 -39.68 -14.09
C ILE A 452 -1.74 -39.28 -13.68
N ALA A 453 -1.60 -38.41 -12.68
CA ALA A 453 -0.29 -38.02 -12.16
C ALA A 453 0.47 -39.24 -11.59
N ASN A 454 -0.19 -40.11 -10.83
CA ASN A 454 0.39 -41.35 -10.34
C ASN A 454 0.85 -42.27 -11.48
N GLN A 455 0.05 -42.45 -12.52
CA GLN A 455 0.40 -43.29 -13.69
C GLN A 455 1.59 -42.77 -14.46
N ARG A 456 1.85 -41.46 -14.42
CA ARG A 456 2.84 -40.78 -15.26
C ARG A 456 4.05 -40.24 -14.53
N ASN A 457 4.29 -40.67 -13.29
CA ASN A 457 5.32 -40.10 -12.42
C ASN A 457 5.24 -38.57 -12.44
N GLY A 458 4.03 -38.05 -12.21
CA GLY A 458 3.70 -36.65 -12.43
C GLY A 458 3.26 -35.94 -11.16
N MET A 459 2.99 -34.64 -11.34
CA MET A 459 2.51 -33.73 -10.31
C MET A 459 1.26 -33.01 -10.81
N VAL A 460 0.21 -32.99 -10.00
CA VAL A 460 -0.98 -32.18 -10.25
C VAL A 460 -0.71 -30.72 -9.90
N ILE A 461 -0.87 -29.83 -10.90
CA ILE A 461 -0.70 -28.39 -10.73
C ILE A 461 -2.05 -27.75 -10.42
N GLY A 462 -2.12 -27.06 -9.27
CA GLY A 462 -3.33 -26.37 -8.84
C GLY A 462 -3.53 -25.06 -9.56
N THR A 463 -4.78 -24.78 -9.87
CA THR A 463 -5.20 -23.60 -10.63
C THR A 463 -5.86 -22.51 -9.77
N GLY A 464 -6.36 -22.85 -8.56
CA GLY A 464 -7.09 -21.93 -7.69
C GLY A 464 -6.29 -20.69 -7.31
N ASP A 465 -6.91 -19.54 -7.37
CA ASP A 465 -6.34 -18.22 -7.10
C ASP A 465 -6.58 -17.74 -5.65
N LEU A 466 -5.96 -16.60 -5.29
CA LEU A 466 -6.04 -16.03 -3.94
C LEU A 466 -7.47 -15.59 -3.57
N SER A 467 -8.23 -15.04 -4.50
CA SER A 467 -9.59 -14.52 -4.27
C SER A 467 -10.59 -15.66 -4.02
N GLU A 468 -10.46 -16.74 -4.79
CA GLU A 468 -11.24 -17.96 -4.55
C GLU A 468 -10.94 -18.58 -3.19
N LEU A 469 -9.64 -18.61 -2.81
CA LEU A 469 -9.23 -19.09 -1.50
C LEU A 469 -9.73 -18.20 -0.36
N ALA A 470 -9.79 -16.89 -0.55
CA ALA A 470 -10.33 -15.95 0.42
C ALA A 470 -11.82 -16.19 0.68
N LEU A 471 -12.59 -16.34 -0.40
CA LEU A 471 -14.04 -16.58 -0.34
C LEU A 471 -14.41 -18.04 -0.04
N GLY A 472 -13.43 -18.95 -0.10
CA GLY A 472 -13.66 -20.40 -0.05
C GLY A 472 -14.53 -20.86 -1.23
N TRP A 473 -14.41 -20.21 -2.38
CA TRP A 473 -15.11 -20.54 -3.62
C TRP A 473 -14.39 -21.65 -4.36
N ALA A 474 -14.35 -22.81 -3.74
CA ALA A 474 -13.76 -24.04 -4.24
C ALA A 474 -14.41 -25.22 -3.50
N THR A 475 -14.48 -26.36 -4.16
CA THR A 475 -14.96 -27.61 -3.55
C THR A 475 -13.88 -28.20 -2.66
N TYR A 476 -14.19 -28.34 -1.36
CA TYR A 476 -13.30 -29.03 -0.42
C TYR A 476 -12.99 -30.45 -0.89
N ASN A 477 -11.70 -30.81 -0.91
CA ASN A 477 -11.22 -32.08 -1.44
C ASN A 477 -11.62 -32.34 -2.91
N GLY A 478 -11.72 -31.25 -3.67
CA GLY A 478 -11.96 -31.23 -5.11
C GLY A 478 -10.94 -30.30 -5.75
N ASP A 479 -11.41 -29.32 -6.50
CA ASP A 479 -10.59 -28.35 -7.22
C ASP A 479 -9.68 -27.50 -6.31
N HIS A 480 -9.95 -27.42 -5.03
CA HIS A 480 -9.05 -26.75 -4.08
C HIS A 480 -7.77 -27.57 -3.76
N MET A 481 -7.70 -28.84 -4.15
CA MET A 481 -6.58 -29.73 -3.88
C MET A 481 -5.68 -29.92 -5.09
N SER A 482 -4.38 -29.90 -4.84
CA SER A 482 -3.34 -30.17 -5.83
C SER A 482 -2.04 -30.57 -5.15
N MET A 483 -1.00 -30.87 -5.89
CA MET A 483 0.33 -31.13 -5.33
C MET A 483 1.18 -29.86 -5.25
N TYR A 484 0.88 -28.84 -6.08
CA TYR A 484 1.47 -27.50 -6.02
C TYR A 484 0.54 -26.46 -6.66
N GLY A 485 0.14 -25.44 -5.91
CA GLY A 485 -0.78 -24.39 -6.36
C GLY A 485 -0.04 -23.17 -6.86
N VAL A 486 0.14 -23.03 -8.19
CA VAL A 486 0.95 -21.95 -8.77
C VAL A 486 0.29 -20.57 -8.68
N ASN A 487 -1.05 -20.51 -8.60
CA ASN A 487 -1.80 -19.25 -8.53
C ASN A 487 -2.25 -18.89 -7.11
N ALA A 488 -1.93 -19.68 -6.08
CA ALA A 488 -2.48 -19.56 -4.73
C ALA A 488 -2.25 -18.19 -4.04
N SER A 489 -1.35 -17.37 -4.56
CA SER A 489 -1.04 -16.02 -4.07
C SER A 489 -1.33 -14.92 -5.12
N VAL A 490 -1.97 -15.27 -6.24
CA VAL A 490 -2.37 -14.32 -7.31
C VAL A 490 -3.86 -14.05 -7.19
N PRO A 491 -4.31 -12.82 -6.92
CA PRO A 491 -5.75 -12.51 -6.87
C PRO A 491 -6.37 -12.49 -8.28
N LYS A 492 -7.67 -12.70 -8.36
CA LYS A 492 -8.42 -12.81 -9.63
C LYS A 492 -8.21 -11.59 -10.54
N THR A 493 -8.22 -10.40 -9.98
CA THR A 493 -7.99 -9.16 -10.75
C THR A 493 -6.60 -9.16 -11.41
N LEU A 494 -5.58 -9.67 -10.74
CA LEU A 494 -4.22 -9.75 -11.28
C LEU A 494 -4.05 -10.91 -12.27
N VAL A 495 -4.78 -12.04 -12.12
CA VAL A 495 -4.76 -13.17 -13.08
C VAL A 495 -5.10 -12.67 -14.48
N LYS A 496 -6.15 -11.85 -14.61
CA LYS A 496 -6.58 -11.27 -15.88
C LYS A 496 -5.45 -10.47 -16.54
N HIS A 497 -4.84 -9.57 -15.82
CA HIS A 497 -3.72 -8.74 -16.32
C HIS A 497 -2.49 -9.56 -16.70
N LEU A 498 -2.16 -10.61 -15.95
CA LEU A 498 -1.04 -11.50 -16.28
C LEU A 498 -1.29 -12.28 -17.57
N VAL A 499 -2.48 -12.83 -17.77
CA VAL A 499 -2.83 -13.56 -19.00
C VAL A 499 -2.78 -12.62 -20.21
N GLU A 500 -3.32 -11.42 -20.10
CA GLU A 500 -3.25 -10.39 -21.15
C GLU A 500 -1.81 -9.96 -21.43
N TRP A 501 -1.00 -9.75 -20.38
CA TRP A 501 0.40 -9.40 -20.50
C TRP A 501 1.21 -10.49 -21.23
N ILE A 502 0.97 -11.78 -20.92
CA ILE A 502 1.60 -12.91 -21.62
C ILE A 502 1.14 -12.98 -23.07
N ALA A 503 -0.18 -12.86 -23.34
CA ALA A 503 -0.75 -12.90 -24.67
C ALA A 503 -0.08 -11.89 -25.62
N ASN A 504 0.16 -10.67 -25.13
CA ASN A 504 0.78 -9.61 -25.92
C ASN A 504 2.29 -9.83 -26.21
N ARG A 505 2.91 -10.86 -25.62
CA ARG A 505 4.32 -11.22 -25.82
C ARG A 505 4.54 -12.51 -26.60
N LEU A 506 3.46 -13.20 -26.95
CA LEU A 506 3.56 -14.41 -27.76
C LEU A 506 3.69 -14.06 -29.25
N ASP A 507 4.60 -14.76 -29.93
CA ASP A 507 4.75 -14.69 -31.40
C ASP A 507 3.66 -15.50 -32.14
N ASP A 508 3.02 -16.46 -31.47
CA ASP A 508 1.95 -17.28 -32.03
C ASP A 508 0.60 -16.53 -31.99
N GLU A 509 0.18 -16.01 -33.12
CA GLU A 509 -1.08 -15.25 -33.25
C GLU A 509 -2.32 -16.08 -32.89
N LYS A 510 -2.30 -17.42 -33.08
CA LYS A 510 -3.41 -18.31 -32.72
C LYS A 510 -3.52 -18.38 -31.19
N ALA A 511 -2.41 -18.62 -30.51
CA ALA A 511 -2.36 -18.63 -29.04
C ALA A 511 -2.76 -17.26 -28.46
N LYS A 512 -2.24 -16.17 -29.01
CA LYS A 512 -2.56 -14.80 -28.59
C LYS A 512 -4.06 -14.51 -28.70
N THR A 513 -4.67 -14.79 -29.86
CA THR A 513 -6.10 -14.56 -30.07
C THR A 513 -6.94 -15.38 -29.09
N THR A 514 -6.56 -16.65 -28.88
CA THR A 514 -7.26 -17.54 -27.93
C THR A 514 -7.16 -17.01 -26.48
N LEU A 515 -5.98 -16.53 -26.06
CA LEU A 515 -5.80 -15.95 -24.73
C LEU A 515 -6.62 -14.68 -24.52
N LEU A 516 -6.68 -13.80 -25.52
CA LEU A 516 -7.51 -12.59 -25.44
C LEU A 516 -9.02 -12.94 -25.43
N ASP A 517 -9.46 -13.98 -26.14
CA ASP A 517 -10.85 -14.45 -26.05
C ASP A 517 -11.18 -15.05 -24.66
N ILE A 518 -10.21 -15.73 -24.03
CA ILE A 518 -10.35 -16.20 -22.63
C ILE A 518 -10.48 -15.02 -21.67
N VAL A 519 -9.67 -13.97 -21.84
CA VAL A 519 -9.73 -12.74 -21.04
C VAL A 519 -11.09 -12.06 -21.12
N ASP A 520 -11.73 -12.08 -22.27
CA ASP A 520 -13.06 -11.49 -22.52
C ASP A 520 -14.23 -12.41 -22.14
N THR A 521 -13.95 -13.65 -21.73
CA THR A 521 -15.00 -14.61 -21.35
C THR A 521 -15.47 -14.34 -19.91
N PRO A 522 -16.79 -14.17 -19.66
CA PRO A 522 -17.32 -13.98 -18.32
C PRO A 522 -17.01 -15.18 -17.41
N ILE A 523 -16.65 -14.90 -16.16
CA ILE A 523 -16.36 -15.93 -15.15
C ILE A 523 -17.65 -16.66 -14.79
N SER A 524 -17.69 -17.97 -15.01
CA SER A 524 -18.85 -18.82 -14.70
C SER A 524 -18.45 -20.15 -14.08
N PRO A 525 -19.23 -20.70 -13.12
CA PRO A 525 -19.03 -22.06 -12.66
C PRO A 525 -19.59 -23.02 -13.73
N GLU A 526 -18.75 -23.79 -14.38
CA GLU A 526 -19.12 -24.74 -15.42
C GLU A 526 -19.71 -26.06 -14.85
N LEU A 527 -20.45 -25.97 -13.74
CA LEU A 527 -20.99 -27.14 -13.04
C LEU A 527 -22.49 -27.34 -13.24
N ILE A 528 -23.23 -26.27 -13.57
CA ILE A 528 -24.67 -26.29 -13.79
C ILE A 528 -24.96 -26.20 -15.29
N PRO A 529 -25.92 -27.03 -15.82
CA PRO A 529 -26.27 -26.98 -17.21
C PRO A 529 -26.73 -25.60 -17.69
N ALA A 530 -26.29 -25.19 -18.88
CA ALA A 530 -26.78 -23.98 -19.56
C ALA A 530 -28.31 -24.03 -19.77
N ASP A 531 -28.93 -22.87 -20.02
CA ASP A 531 -30.34 -22.82 -20.40
C ASP A 531 -30.59 -23.45 -21.77
N LYS A 532 -31.88 -23.58 -22.15
CA LYS A 532 -32.27 -24.17 -23.45
C LYS A 532 -31.72 -23.44 -24.67
N ASN A 533 -31.19 -22.22 -24.49
CA ASN A 533 -30.62 -21.38 -25.55
C ASN A 533 -29.08 -21.38 -25.51
N GLY A 534 -28.46 -22.19 -24.64
CA GLY A 534 -26.99 -22.24 -24.48
C GLY A 534 -26.40 -21.10 -23.64
N ASN A 535 -27.23 -20.27 -22.97
CA ASN A 535 -26.73 -19.19 -22.14
C ASN A 535 -26.35 -19.71 -20.75
N ILE A 536 -25.30 -19.14 -20.19
CA ILE A 536 -24.85 -19.42 -18.82
C ILE A 536 -25.94 -19.01 -17.83
N LYS A 537 -26.48 -19.97 -17.10
CA LYS A 537 -27.59 -19.76 -16.15
C LYS A 537 -27.17 -19.01 -14.90
N GLN A 538 -25.89 -19.04 -14.58
CA GLN A 538 -25.36 -18.53 -13.33
C GLN A 538 -23.94 -17.99 -13.55
N LYS A 539 -23.77 -16.69 -13.38
CA LYS A 539 -22.43 -16.10 -13.29
C LYS A 539 -21.93 -16.23 -11.87
N THR A 540 -20.65 -16.52 -11.71
CA THR A 540 -20.01 -16.59 -10.37
C THR A 540 -20.25 -15.30 -9.60
N GLU A 541 -20.13 -14.17 -10.25
CA GLU A 541 -20.31 -12.85 -9.65
C GLU A 541 -21.73 -12.56 -9.14
N ASP A 542 -22.76 -13.23 -9.71
CA ASP A 542 -24.15 -13.11 -9.21
C ASP A 542 -24.31 -13.72 -7.80
N ILE A 543 -23.47 -14.70 -7.46
CA ILE A 543 -23.52 -15.43 -6.17
C ILE A 543 -22.54 -14.88 -5.17
N VAL A 544 -21.32 -14.64 -5.58
CA VAL A 544 -20.25 -14.23 -4.66
C VAL A 544 -19.96 -12.73 -4.73
N GLY A 545 -20.33 -12.05 -5.80
CA GLY A 545 -20.06 -10.63 -6.06
C GLY A 545 -18.86 -10.38 -6.96
N PRO A 546 -18.68 -9.11 -7.37
CA PRO A 546 -17.56 -8.67 -8.21
C PRO A 546 -16.22 -8.92 -7.51
N TYR A 547 -15.27 -9.52 -8.24
CA TYR A 547 -13.95 -9.82 -7.67
C TYR A 547 -13.13 -8.55 -7.39
N GLU A 548 -13.36 -7.46 -8.10
CA GLU A 548 -12.74 -6.16 -7.82
C GLU A 548 -13.02 -5.71 -6.39
N LEU A 549 -14.27 -5.82 -5.95
CA LEU A 549 -14.65 -5.48 -4.56
C LEU A 549 -14.00 -6.45 -3.57
N HIS A 550 -14.02 -7.76 -3.85
CA HIS A 550 -13.45 -8.75 -2.93
C HIS A 550 -11.94 -8.62 -2.78
N ASP A 551 -11.23 -8.38 -3.86
CA ASP A 551 -9.78 -8.16 -3.85
C ASP A 551 -9.43 -6.86 -3.10
N PHE A 552 -10.22 -5.80 -3.29
CA PHE A 552 -10.09 -4.57 -2.51
C PHE A 552 -10.31 -4.82 -1.01
N PHE A 553 -11.35 -5.55 -0.63
CA PHE A 553 -11.63 -5.89 0.78
C PHE A 553 -10.52 -6.76 1.37
N LEU A 554 -10.09 -7.77 0.64
CA LEU A 554 -9.03 -8.69 1.03
C LEU A 554 -7.71 -7.95 1.27
N TYR A 555 -7.32 -7.08 0.35
CA TYR A 555 -6.10 -6.29 0.47
C TYR A 555 -6.10 -5.44 1.73
N ASN A 556 -7.16 -4.66 1.91
CA ASN A 556 -7.28 -3.74 3.05
C ASN A 556 -7.39 -4.48 4.40
N LEU A 557 -8.07 -5.63 4.44
CA LEU A 557 -8.15 -6.46 5.63
C LEU A 557 -6.79 -7.05 6.01
N LEU A 558 -6.08 -7.65 5.06
CA LEU A 558 -4.84 -8.40 5.34
C LEU A 558 -3.60 -7.49 5.41
N ARG A 559 -3.48 -6.54 4.48
CA ARG A 559 -2.29 -5.70 4.38
C ARG A 559 -2.27 -4.60 5.45
N HIS A 560 -3.44 -4.03 5.73
CA HIS A 560 -3.57 -2.87 6.61
C HIS A 560 -4.29 -3.18 7.92
N GLY A 561 -4.97 -4.33 8.03
CA GLY A 561 -5.75 -4.68 9.23
C GLY A 561 -6.95 -3.77 9.47
N PHE A 562 -7.51 -3.18 8.41
CA PHE A 562 -8.62 -2.24 8.54
C PHE A 562 -9.92 -2.92 8.95
N SER A 563 -10.72 -2.18 9.71
CA SER A 563 -12.06 -2.59 10.09
C SER A 563 -13.04 -2.51 8.89
N PRO A 564 -14.14 -3.29 8.90
CA PRO A 564 -15.16 -3.20 7.85
C PRO A 564 -15.67 -1.77 7.61
N LYS A 565 -15.82 -0.97 8.65
CA LYS A 565 -16.23 0.43 8.55
C LYS A 565 -15.25 1.27 7.72
N LYS A 566 -13.95 1.12 7.95
CA LYS A 566 -12.94 1.85 7.18
C LYS A 566 -12.84 1.31 5.76
N ILE A 567 -12.88 -0.01 5.58
CA ILE A 567 -12.88 -0.64 4.24
C ILE A 567 -14.06 -0.13 3.41
N PHE A 568 -15.25 -0.03 4.00
CA PHE A 568 -16.43 0.50 3.33
C PHE A 568 -16.24 1.96 2.90
N ALA A 569 -15.76 2.82 3.81
CA ALA A 569 -15.53 4.22 3.51
C ALA A 569 -14.50 4.43 2.39
N LEU A 570 -13.43 3.63 2.35
CA LEU A 570 -12.46 3.66 1.28
C LEU A 570 -13.01 3.09 -0.03
N ALA A 571 -13.84 2.04 0.02
CA ALA A 571 -14.48 1.47 -1.16
C ALA A 571 -15.46 2.45 -1.82
N GLN A 572 -16.20 3.26 -1.04
CA GLN A 572 -17.06 4.31 -1.56
C GLN A 572 -16.28 5.34 -2.42
N ILE A 573 -15.04 5.65 -2.03
CA ILE A 573 -14.17 6.57 -2.77
C ILE A 573 -13.55 5.85 -3.99
N ALA A 574 -13.05 4.62 -3.79
CA ALA A 574 -12.34 3.87 -4.82
C ALA A 574 -13.24 3.49 -6.01
N PHE A 575 -14.51 3.21 -5.74
CA PHE A 575 -15.50 2.75 -6.72
C PHE A 575 -16.63 3.76 -6.96
N ASP A 576 -16.35 5.05 -6.75
CA ASP A 576 -17.33 6.09 -7.01
C ASP A 576 -17.82 6.06 -8.47
N GLY A 577 -19.13 6.01 -8.67
CA GLY A 577 -19.76 5.88 -9.98
C GLY A 577 -19.81 4.46 -10.57
N GLU A 578 -19.13 3.47 -9.98
CA GLU A 578 -19.17 2.06 -10.42
C GLU A 578 -20.15 1.23 -9.60
N PHE A 579 -20.08 1.31 -8.27
CA PHE A 579 -20.94 0.57 -7.35
C PHE A 579 -21.63 1.50 -6.37
N ASP A 580 -22.91 1.28 -6.13
CA ASP A 580 -23.65 1.99 -5.10
C ASP A 580 -23.32 1.47 -3.69
N ASN A 581 -23.63 2.28 -2.69
CA ASN A 581 -23.34 1.97 -1.29
C ASN A 581 -24.01 0.67 -0.81
N ALA A 582 -25.21 0.36 -1.30
CA ALA A 582 -25.92 -0.85 -0.93
C ALA A 582 -25.22 -2.10 -1.48
N THR A 583 -24.71 -2.02 -2.69
CA THR A 583 -23.92 -3.08 -3.33
C THR A 583 -22.59 -3.30 -2.61
N ILE A 584 -21.84 -2.23 -2.29
CA ILE A 584 -20.59 -2.33 -1.53
C ILE A 584 -20.85 -2.97 -0.16
N LYS A 585 -21.86 -2.49 0.59
CA LYS A 585 -22.25 -3.04 1.90
C LYS A 585 -22.63 -4.53 1.81
N LYS A 586 -23.45 -4.90 0.83
CA LYS A 586 -23.89 -6.29 0.60
C LYS A 586 -22.68 -7.22 0.42
N TRP A 587 -21.74 -6.83 -0.43
CA TRP A 587 -20.60 -7.69 -0.76
C TRP A 587 -19.52 -7.69 0.31
N LEU A 588 -19.31 -6.58 1.03
CA LEU A 588 -18.44 -6.57 2.20
C LEU A 588 -18.98 -7.48 3.32
N THR A 589 -20.28 -7.45 3.57
CA THR A 589 -20.94 -8.37 4.53
C THR A 589 -20.78 -9.82 4.09
N THR A 590 -20.96 -10.11 2.80
CA THR A 590 -20.77 -11.44 2.22
C THR A 590 -19.31 -11.89 2.33
N PHE A 591 -18.36 -11.01 2.02
CA PHE A 591 -16.93 -11.26 2.16
C PHE A 591 -16.58 -11.63 3.61
N CYS A 592 -16.94 -10.81 4.59
CA CYS A 592 -16.66 -11.08 6.00
C CYS A 592 -17.23 -12.43 6.44
N ARG A 593 -18.49 -12.72 6.09
CA ARG A 593 -19.12 -14.00 6.44
C ARG A 593 -18.38 -15.19 5.82
N ARG A 594 -18.09 -15.14 4.53
CA ARG A 594 -17.41 -16.22 3.81
C ARG A 594 -15.98 -16.39 4.26
N PHE A 595 -15.23 -15.31 4.39
CA PHE A 595 -13.83 -15.34 4.81
C PHE A 595 -13.62 -16.09 6.12
N PHE A 596 -14.52 -15.91 7.10
CA PHE A 596 -14.47 -16.66 8.36
C PHE A 596 -14.99 -18.10 8.21
N ASN A 597 -16.17 -18.29 7.66
CA ASN A 597 -16.83 -19.61 7.61
C ASN A 597 -16.07 -20.62 6.74
N GLN A 598 -15.25 -20.16 5.79
CA GLN A 598 -14.50 -21.02 4.88
C GLN A 598 -13.03 -21.24 5.29
N GLN A 599 -12.64 -20.80 6.49
CA GLN A 599 -11.26 -20.98 6.99
C GLN A 599 -10.80 -22.43 6.98
N PHE A 600 -11.68 -23.39 7.28
CA PHE A 600 -11.33 -24.81 7.31
C PHE A 600 -10.76 -25.31 5.96
N LYS A 601 -11.20 -24.75 4.84
CA LYS A 601 -10.65 -25.07 3.51
C LYS A 601 -9.20 -24.60 3.39
N ARG A 602 -8.86 -23.45 3.96
CA ARG A 602 -7.50 -22.90 3.91
C ARG A 602 -6.51 -23.63 4.81
N SER A 603 -7.00 -24.33 5.83
CA SER A 603 -6.14 -25.07 6.76
C SER A 603 -5.35 -26.22 6.12
N CYS A 604 -5.80 -26.73 4.96
CA CYS A 604 -5.15 -27.82 4.23
C CYS A 604 -4.71 -27.43 2.81
N LEU A 605 -4.46 -26.14 2.56
CA LEU A 605 -4.01 -25.70 1.25
C LEU A 605 -2.67 -26.34 0.84
N PRO A 606 -2.55 -26.73 -0.44
CA PRO A 606 -1.27 -27.14 -1.03
C PRO A 606 -0.19 -26.08 -0.87
N ASP A 607 1.05 -26.48 -1.04
CA ASP A 607 2.16 -25.54 -1.21
C ASP A 607 1.99 -24.74 -2.51
N GLY A 608 2.48 -23.51 -2.49
CA GLY A 608 2.50 -22.62 -3.66
C GLY A 608 3.42 -21.43 -3.42
N PRO A 609 3.87 -20.73 -4.48
CA PRO A 609 4.75 -19.59 -4.34
C PRO A 609 4.01 -18.40 -3.73
N LYS A 610 4.67 -17.69 -2.81
CA LYS A 610 4.18 -16.42 -2.31
C LYS A 610 4.62 -15.29 -3.23
N ILE A 611 3.67 -14.55 -3.79
CA ILE A 611 3.91 -13.42 -4.68
C ILE A 611 3.72 -12.09 -3.93
N GLY A 612 2.58 -11.91 -3.33
CA GLY A 612 2.25 -10.76 -2.50
C GLY A 612 1.72 -11.21 -1.14
N LEU A 613 0.40 -11.29 -0.99
CA LEU A 613 -0.27 -11.86 0.17
C LEU A 613 -0.52 -13.35 -0.01
N SER A 614 -0.48 -14.12 1.08
CA SER A 614 -0.70 -15.56 1.06
C SER A 614 -1.65 -15.99 2.17
N LEU A 615 -2.70 -16.70 1.80
CA LEU A 615 -3.67 -17.33 2.71
C LEU A 615 -3.32 -18.78 3.08
N SER A 616 -2.16 -19.27 2.63
CA SER A 616 -1.61 -20.54 3.11
C SER A 616 -1.52 -20.54 4.64
N PRO A 617 -1.76 -21.67 5.33
CA PRO A 617 -1.55 -21.78 6.78
C PRO A 617 -0.10 -21.53 7.20
N ARG A 618 0.84 -21.50 6.24
CA ARG A 618 2.25 -21.15 6.40
C ARG A 618 2.55 -19.69 6.00
N GLY A 619 1.55 -18.96 5.50
CA GLY A 619 1.67 -17.61 4.96
C GLY A 619 1.34 -16.49 5.96
N ASP A 620 0.66 -15.45 5.47
CA ASP A 620 0.42 -14.19 6.20
C ASP A 620 -0.77 -14.25 7.16
N TRP A 621 -1.68 -15.22 6.98
CA TRP A 621 -2.91 -15.31 7.75
C TRP A 621 -3.06 -16.66 8.44
N ARG A 622 -3.18 -16.64 9.77
CA ARG A 622 -3.37 -17.82 10.61
C ARG A 622 -4.57 -17.58 11.52
N MET A 623 -5.68 -18.19 11.20
CA MET A 623 -6.92 -18.06 11.95
C MET A 623 -7.45 -19.47 12.30
N PRO A 624 -7.97 -19.70 13.51
CA PRO A 624 -8.66 -20.96 13.82
C PRO A 624 -9.92 -21.10 12.96
N SER A 625 -10.23 -22.33 12.55
CA SER A 625 -11.36 -22.62 11.65
C SER A 625 -12.74 -22.37 12.29
N ASP A 626 -12.79 -22.30 13.61
CA ASP A 626 -13.98 -22.06 14.43
C ASP A 626 -14.10 -20.61 14.95
N ALA A 627 -13.28 -19.69 14.42
CA ALA A 627 -13.41 -18.27 14.72
C ALA A 627 -14.74 -17.72 14.19
N THR A 628 -15.43 -16.93 15.02
CA THR A 628 -16.70 -16.29 14.63
C THR A 628 -16.49 -14.95 13.93
N SER A 629 -17.27 -14.69 12.90
CA SER A 629 -17.30 -13.42 12.16
C SER A 629 -18.13 -12.32 12.81
N ARG A 630 -18.73 -12.58 13.97
CA ARG A 630 -19.77 -11.71 14.56
C ARG A 630 -19.35 -10.24 14.68
N LEU A 631 -18.16 -9.97 15.20
CA LEU A 631 -17.68 -8.59 15.40
C LEU A 631 -17.61 -7.81 14.07
N TRP A 632 -17.14 -8.45 13.00
CA TRP A 632 -17.07 -7.84 11.66
C TRP A 632 -18.44 -7.64 11.04
N LEU A 633 -19.36 -8.61 11.24
CA LEU A 633 -20.74 -8.49 10.75
C LEU A 633 -21.53 -7.43 11.52
N ASP A 634 -21.34 -7.32 12.83
CA ASP A 634 -21.96 -6.26 13.66
C ASP A 634 -21.52 -4.85 13.19
N GLU A 635 -20.28 -4.69 12.71
CA GLU A 635 -19.85 -3.44 12.07
C GLU A 635 -20.51 -3.23 10.71
N CYS A 636 -20.56 -4.27 9.87
CA CYS A 636 -21.24 -4.19 8.56
C CYS A 636 -22.74 -3.82 8.70
N GLU A 637 -23.42 -4.27 9.73
CA GLU A 637 -24.83 -3.92 9.98
C GLU A 637 -25.03 -2.42 10.24
N LYS A 638 -24.02 -1.77 10.85
CA LYS A 638 -24.06 -0.35 11.22
C LYS A 638 -23.68 0.62 10.09
N LEU A 639 -23.26 0.12 8.92
CA LEU A 639 -22.87 0.92 7.75
C LEU A 639 -24.04 1.65 7.09
#